data_c8c7fb071d2053ea07292efa728123d3
#
_entry.id   c8c7fb071d2053ea07292efa728123d3
#
_cell.length_a   1.000
_cell.length_b   1.000
_cell.length_c   1.000
_cell.angle_alpha   90.00
_cell.angle_beta   90.00
_cell.angle_gamma   90.00
#
_symmetry.space_group_name_H-M   'P 1'
#
loop_
_entity.id
_entity.type
_entity.pdbx_description
1 polymer ?
#
loop_
_entity_poly.entity_id
_entity_poly.type
_entity_poly.pdbx_seq_one_letter_code
_entity_poly.pdbx_strand_id
1 'polypeptide(L)'
;MRSIDLTFFICFIGGKMIYEITKRKVKWIKIVIVLLVVAIITKICYIQIIDRVNIYNKATDLWQRSFPVEANRGVIIDNQGDVLATNLTTSSLVVVPSQIKDLETTSNKLAEILDVDVNVMKEKLSKKVSIQRIQPEGRQLEDEVASKISSLKLPGVYLIKDTKRYYPKGSYLGQTLGFVGIDNQGLLGLELKYDNYLSGSNGSIDYFMDAKSNPLTLYPSVYSAPTSGLDLQLTIDGEIQDIVERELNNAYDTYNPDGIWALAMDPNTGKIFAMSSKPDFNPNDYKSADKDVYNHNIPIWKTYEPGSTFKIITFSSALNENLFDMDKDTYFDKGYEIVNGARIKSWKKGGHGLQTFREVLQNSSNPGFVEIGRRLGKDKLYEYVKKFGLTEKTGVDLPGESKGIMFDYDSFNELEQATVSFGQGISVTPIQLVRAICACVNGGKLYQPYIGDKIINSTTKDVIYEKKSELLRRVISEETSKKVRDALETVVTDGGGKNAYIDGYRIGGKTGTAQKAVNGSYVDGGYILSFVGVAPINDPKIVLYVAMDNPKNCVQYGGTTVAPIARKMLMDILPSMGIEKVTSMRRKTYGPTDVKSVKVENYIGKSKKEISNPELKFKYVGDGDEVIDQLPRVGEYVEAGSTIVIMLG
;
A
#
# COMPACT_ATOMS: atom_id res chain seq x y z
N MET A 1 121.22 28.37 30.13
CA MET A 1 120.83 27.82 28.83
C MET A 1 120.16 26.49 28.98
N ARG A 2 119.03 26.38 29.80
CA ARG A 2 118.23 25.11 29.97
C ARG A 2 116.72 25.35 30.32
N SER A 3 116.12 26.48 30.00
CA SER A 3 114.69 26.68 30.28
C SER A 3 113.82 26.96 29.03
N ILE A 4 114.43 27.02 27.84
CA ILE A 4 113.65 27.30 26.58
C ILE A 4 113.16 26.03 25.90
N ASP A 5 113.88 24.87 26.08
CA ASP A 5 113.48 23.62 25.44
C ASP A 5 112.21 22.96 25.99
N LEU A 6 111.91 23.16 27.28
CA LEU A 6 110.78 22.50 27.93
C LEU A 6 109.45 23.13 27.61
N THR A 7 109.41 24.43 27.41
CA THR A 7 108.20 25.19 27.06
C THR A 7 107.83 24.95 25.59
N PHE A 8 108.84 24.81 24.67
CA PHE A 8 108.56 24.50 23.27
C PHE A 8 108.02 23.02 23.14
N PHE A 9 108.54 22.11 23.95
CA PHE A 9 108.16 20.74 23.92
C PHE A 9 106.69 20.55 24.49
N ILE A 10 106.34 21.25 25.55
CA ILE A 10 104.98 21.28 26.14
C ILE A 10 103.99 21.91 25.17
N CYS A 11 104.33 23.05 24.48
CA CYS A 11 103.44 23.63 23.49
C CYS A 11 103.22 22.72 22.26
N PHE A 12 104.30 21.97 21.80
CA PHE A 12 104.21 21.08 20.66
C PHE A 12 103.38 19.86 20.99
N ILE A 13 103.51 19.26 22.22
CA ILE A 13 102.74 18.15 22.67
C ILE A 13 101.33 18.55 22.96
N GLY A 14 101.07 19.71 23.58
CA GLY A 14 99.74 20.28 23.80
C GLY A 14 98.98 20.61 22.50
N GLY A 15 99.70 21.21 21.51
CA GLY A 15 99.16 21.48 20.18
C GLY A 15 98.82 20.19 19.42
N LYS A 16 99.69 19.20 19.49
CA LYS A 16 99.38 17.85 18.86
C LYS A 16 98.25 17.11 19.52
N MET A 17 98.14 17.19 20.84
CA MET A 17 97.05 16.58 21.63
C MET A 17 95.73 17.33 21.35
N ILE A 18 95.70 18.63 21.34
CA ILE A 18 94.53 19.45 20.96
C ILE A 18 94.11 19.18 19.53
N TYR A 19 95.07 19.07 18.57
CA TYR A 19 94.79 18.69 17.21
C TYR A 19 94.18 17.30 17.07
N GLU A 20 94.62 16.28 17.77
CA GLU A 20 94.11 14.95 17.73
C GLU A 20 92.71 14.86 18.39
N ILE A 21 92.48 15.59 19.52
CA ILE A 21 91.15 15.71 20.16
C ILE A 21 90.16 16.41 19.23
N THR A 22 90.60 17.52 18.58
CA THR A 22 89.74 18.23 17.66
C THR A 22 89.44 17.41 16.42
N LYS A 23 90.37 16.66 15.88
CA LYS A 23 90.22 15.76 14.76
C LYS A 23 89.26 14.59 15.11
N ARG A 24 89.33 14.06 16.33
CA ARG A 24 88.35 13.09 16.85
C ARG A 24 86.97 13.69 16.95
N LYS A 25 86.82 14.86 17.52
CA LYS A 25 85.51 15.54 17.64
C LYS A 25 84.91 15.85 16.24
N VAL A 26 85.71 16.34 15.33
CA VAL A 26 85.26 16.58 13.93
C VAL A 26 84.87 15.26 13.25
N LYS A 27 85.61 14.16 13.50
CA LYS A 27 85.23 12.83 12.97
C LYS A 27 83.87 12.37 13.52
N TRP A 28 83.66 12.53 14.84
CA TRP A 28 82.36 12.21 15.46
C TRP A 28 81.25 13.07 14.92
N ILE A 29 81.43 14.39 14.76
CA ILE A 29 80.46 15.29 14.14
C ILE A 29 80.15 14.85 12.73
N LYS A 30 81.14 14.48 11.90
CA LYS A 30 80.89 13.96 10.56
C LYS A 30 80.07 12.66 10.57
N ILE A 31 80.40 11.73 11.50
CA ILE A 31 79.64 10.50 11.65
C ILE A 31 78.16 10.79 12.04
N VAL A 32 77.94 11.71 12.99
CA VAL A 32 76.58 12.11 13.39
C VAL A 32 75.78 12.73 12.21
N ILE A 33 76.47 13.63 11.44
CA ILE A 33 75.83 14.21 10.25
C ILE A 33 75.49 13.14 9.21
N VAL A 34 76.39 12.21 8.95
CA VAL A 34 76.13 11.11 7.99
C VAL A 34 75.00 10.24 8.47
N LEU A 35 74.93 9.88 9.76
CA LEU A 35 73.81 9.11 10.35
C LEU A 35 72.49 9.88 10.22
N LEU A 36 72.51 11.17 10.45
CA LEU A 36 71.34 12.02 10.33
C LEU A 36 70.82 12.11 8.88
N VAL A 37 71.76 12.24 7.90
CA VAL A 37 71.42 12.20 6.48
C VAL A 37 70.86 10.83 6.07
N VAL A 38 71.45 9.75 6.55
CA VAL A 38 70.97 8.39 6.29
C VAL A 38 69.59 8.19 6.91
N ALA A 39 69.35 8.67 8.13
CA ALA A 39 68.00 8.58 8.77
C ALA A 39 66.96 9.39 7.98
N ILE A 40 67.29 10.58 7.48
CA ILE A 40 66.41 11.38 6.65
C ILE A 40 66.09 10.64 5.34
N ILE A 41 67.10 10.13 4.65
CA ILE A 41 66.92 9.38 3.39
C ILE A 41 66.05 8.13 3.64
N THR A 42 66.32 7.38 4.71
CA THR A 42 65.52 6.20 5.07
C THR A 42 64.06 6.58 5.35
N LYS A 43 63.85 7.70 6.05
CA LYS A 43 62.46 8.21 6.31
C LYS A 43 61.77 8.67 5.01
N ILE A 44 62.48 9.29 4.12
CA ILE A 44 61.92 9.68 2.81
C ILE A 44 61.60 8.44 1.98
N CYS A 45 62.47 7.45 1.92
CA CYS A 45 62.20 6.18 1.25
C CYS A 45 61.00 5.43 1.86
N TYR A 46 60.92 5.40 3.19
CA TYR A 46 59.77 4.83 3.87
C TYR A 46 58.46 5.52 3.43
N ILE A 47 58.39 6.84 3.45
CA ILE A 47 57.24 7.63 3.06
C ILE A 47 56.88 7.41 1.57
N GLN A 48 57.90 7.39 0.69
CA GLN A 48 57.67 7.31 -0.76
C GLN A 48 57.37 5.88 -1.25
N ILE A 49 57.82 4.85 -0.57
CA ILE A 49 57.71 3.44 -1.03
C ILE A 49 56.62 2.71 -0.20
N ILE A 50 56.75 2.76 1.12
CA ILE A 50 55.91 1.95 2.01
C ILE A 50 54.57 2.65 2.35
N ASP A 51 54.63 3.95 2.71
CA ASP A 51 53.46 4.70 3.16
C ASP A 51 52.80 5.52 2.04
N ARG A 52 53.30 5.40 0.81
CA ARG A 52 52.85 6.16 -0.36
C ARG A 52 51.32 6.01 -0.58
N VAL A 53 50.81 4.78 -0.56
CA VAL A 53 49.39 4.49 -0.82
C VAL A 53 48.51 5.11 0.26
N ASN A 54 48.92 5.00 1.51
CA ASN A 54 48.18 5.55 2.63
C ASN A 54 48.13 7.06 2.65
N ILE A 55 49.28 7.71 2.34
CA ILE A 55 49.35 9.18 2.26
C ILE A 55 48.61 9.69 1.02
N TYR A 56 48.71 8.98 -0.11
CA TYR A 56 47.99 9.33 -1.34
C TYR A 56 46.45 9.25 -1.10
N ASN A 57 45.97 8.18 -0.48
CA ASN A 57 44.57 8.04 -0.18
C ASN A 57 44.06 9.15 0.78
N LYS A 58 44.84 9.46 1.82
CA LYS A 58 44.52 10.59 2.73
C LYS A 58 44.53 11.95 2.02
N ALA A 59 45.45 12.14 1.09
CA ALA A 59 45.48 13.38 0.31
C ALA A 59 44.29 13.48 -0.66
N THR A 60 43.94 12.35 -1.30
CA THR A 60 42.78 12.27 -2.19
C THR A 60 41.49 12.54 -1.42
N ASP A 61 41.30 11.93 -0.24
CA ASP A 61 40.14 12.16 0.63
C ASP A 61 40.01 13.62 1.07
N LEU A 62 41.13 14.32 1.24
CA LEU A 62 41.15 15.75 1.57
C LEU A 62 40.85 16.66 0.37
N TRP A 63 41.23 16.28 -0.85
CA TRP A 63 41.10 17.09 -2.07
C TRP A 63 39.84 16.77 -2.85
N GLN A 64 39.37 15.51 -2.81
CA GLN A 64 38.18 15.06 -3.51
C GLN A 64 36.90 15.58 -2.81
N ARG A 65 36.01 16.12 -3.57
CA ARG A 65 34.68 16.55 -3.18
C ARG A 65 33.70 15.83 -4.07
N SER A 66 32.88 14.97 -3.48
CA SER A 66 31.87 14.21 -4.19
C SER A 66 30.51 14.85 -3.98
N PHE A 67 29.84 15.19 -5.07
CA PHE A 67 28.45 15.61 -5.08
C PHE A 67 27.61 14.44 -5.55
N PRO A 68 26.68 13.94 -4.73
CA PRO A 68 25.78 12.91 -5.20
C PRO A 68 24.85 13.50 -6.27
N VAL A 69 24.73 12.78 -7.38
CA VAL A 69 23.69 13.01 -8.40
C VAL A 69 22.62 11.97 -8.16
N GLU A 70 21.46 12.43 -7.73
CA GLU A 70 20.39 11.51 -7.36
C GLU A 70 19.83 10.77 -8.59
N ALA A 71 19.62 9.46 -8.44
CA ALA A 71 18.95 8.63 -9.42
C ALA A 71 17.46 9.00 -9.48
N ASN A 72 16.87 8.91 -10.65
CA ASN A 72 15.43 8.95 -10.76
C ASN A 72 14.85 7.65 -10.20
N ARG A 73 13.88 7.78 -9.30
CA ARG A 73 13.13 6.63 -8.78
C ARG A 73 12.22 6.07 -9.87
N GLY A 74 12.09 4.75 -9.96
CA GLY A 74 11.20 4.09 -10.91
C GLY A 74 9.75 4.55 -10.77
N VAL A 75 9.02 4.54 -11.85
CA VAL A 75 7.59 4.90 -11.90
C VAL A 75 6.76 3.72 -11.40
N ILE A 76 5.64 3.99 -10.71
CA ILE A 76 4.64 2.97 -10.38
C ILE A 76 3.44 3.21 -11.30
N ILE A 77 3.03 2.17 -12.01
CA ILE A 77 1.92 2.19 -12.97
C ILE A 77 0.89 1.10 -12.63
N ASP A 78 -0.35 1.31 -13.01
CA ASP A 78 -1.38 0.29 -12.93
C ASP A 78 -1.23 -0.79 -14.03
N ASN A 79 -2.21 -1.70 -14.16
CA ASN A 79 -2.18 -2.78 -15.14
C ASN A 79 -2.32 -2.29 -16.59
N GLN A 80 -2.87 -1.08 -16.80
CA GLN A 80 -3.07 -0.47 -18.12
C GLN A 80 -1.91 0.45 -18.51
N GLY A 81 -1.03 0.81 -17.57
CA GLY A 81 0.11 1.68 -17.76
C GLY A 81 -0.09 3.11 -17.28
N ASP A 82 -1.20 3.40 -16.63
CA ASP A 82 -1.47 4.72 -16.05
C ASP A 82 -0.57 4.98 -14.84
N VAL A 83 -0.05 6.20 -14.78
CA VAL A 83 0.94 6.59 -13.77
C VAL A 83 0.29 6.84 -12.43
N LEU A 84 0.69 6.06 -11.42
CA LEU A 84 0.27 6.19 -10.03
C LEU A 84 1.27 6.93 -9.15
N ALA A 85 2.57 6.78 -9.42
CA ALA A 85 3.63 7.52 -8.76
C ALA A 85 4.78 7.81 -9.72
N THR A 86 5.26 9.06 -9.76
CA THR A 86 6.34 9.53 -10.64
C THR A 86 7.27 10.48 -9.89
N ASN A 87 8.19 11.13 -10.60
CA ASN A 87 9.11 12.09 -10.03
C ASN A 87 8.96 13.45 -10.71
N LEU A 88 8.95 14.51 -9.92
CA LEU A 88 9.11 15.87 -10.40
C LEU A 88 10.58 16.30 -10.25
N THR A 89 11.09 16.97 -11.26
CA THR A 89 12.40 17.64 -11.16
C THR A 89 12.25 18.87 -10.29
N THR A 90 13.08 19.00 -9.28
CA THR A 90 13.11 20.13 -8.35
C THR A 90 14.55 20.60 -8.18
N SER A 91 14.74 21.64 -7.38
CA SER A 91 16.08 22.15 -7.04
C SER A 91 16.33 22.01 -5.53
N SER A 92 17.59 21.78 -5.16
CA SER A 92 18.03 21.81 -3.76
C SER A 92 19.12 22.82 -3.55
N LEU A 93 19.06 23.50 -2.41
CA LEU A 93 20.01 24.53 -2.01
C LEU A 93 21.27 23.90 -1.41
N VAL A 94 22.40 24.23 -2.01
CA VAL A 94 23.72 23.83 -1.52
C VAL A 94 24.56 25.08 -1.34
N VAL A 95 25.33 25.13 -0.26
CA VAL A 95 26.22 26.23 0.03
C VAL A 95 27.67 25.76 0.17
N VAL A 96 28.58 26.59 -0.22
CA VAL A 96 30.03 26.45 0.00
C VAL A 96 30.43 27.53 1.01
N PRO A 97 30.50 27.21 2.32
CA PRO A 97 30.70 28.23 3.37
C PRO A 97 31.92 29.10 3.18
N SER A 98 33.04 28.56 2.63
CA SER A 98 34.27 29.30 2.38
C SER A 98 34.13 30.38 1.32
N GLN A 99 33.10 30.34 0.46
CA GLN A 99 32.84 31.31 -0.60
C GLN A 99 31.82 32.39 -0.18
N ILE A 100 31.15 32.24 0.98
CA ILE A 100 30.22 33.23 1.50
C ILE A 100 31.01 34.44 2.00
N LYS A 101 30.86 35.59 1.33
CA LYS A 101 31.58 36.84 1.65
C LYS A 101 30.94 37.59 2.81
N ASP A 102 29.60 37.59 2.87
CA ASP A 102 28.80 38.24 3.89
C ASP A 102 27.79 37.22 4.46
N LEU A 103 28.12 36.66 5.61
CA LEU A 103 27.34 35.66 6.26
C LEU A 103 25.96 36.20 6.76
N GLU A 104 25.96 37.44 7.24
CA GLU A 104 24.79 38.06 7.79
C GLU A 104 23.72 38.35 6.74
N THR A 105 24.12 39.05 5.69
CA THR A 105 23.23 39.33 4.56
C THR A 105 22.75 38.05 3.86
N THR A 106 23.62 37.05 3.69
CA THR A 106 23.25 35.79 3.07
C THR A 106 22.27 35.01 3.94
N SER A 107 22.49 34.96 5.25
CA SER A 107 21.59 34.28 6.20
C SER A 107 20.19 34.92 6.21
N ASN A 108 20.14 36.26 6.30
CA ASN A 108 18.86 36.99 6.35
C ASN A 108 18.03 36.75 5.06
N LYS A 109 18.65 36.88 3.90
CA LYS A 109 17.95 36.71 2.61
C LYS A 109 17.46 35.27 2.40
N LEU A 110 18.27 34.26 2.73
CA LEU A 110 17.88 32.87 2.60
C LEU A 110 16.82 32.49 3.64
N ALA A 111 16.94 33.00 4.87
CA ALA A 111 15.96 32.77 5.94
C ALA A 111 14.59 33.34 5.59
N GLU A 112 14.54 34.55 5.01
CA GLU A 112 13.32 35.21 4.54
C GLU A 112 12.62 34.39 3.43
N ILE A 113 13.39 33.93 2.43
CA ILE A 113 12.82 33.19 1.28
C ILE A 113 12.35 31.79 1.69
N LEU A 114 13.08 31.13 2.61
CA LEU A 114 12.80 29.77 3.04
C LEU A 114 11.88 29.69 4.27
N ASP A 115 11.43 30.83 4.80
CA ASP A 115 10.60 30.96 6.01
C ASP A 115 11.21 30.21 7.22
N VAL A 116 12.47 30.50 7.51
CA VAL A 116 13.27 29.84 8.57
C VAL A 116 13.85 30.89 9.51
N ASP A 117 14.06 30.53 10.76
CA ASP A 117 14.78 31.39 11.70
C ASP A 117 16.20 31.72 11.21
N VAL A 118 16.55 33.00 11.24
CA VAL A 118 17.85 33.52 10.76
C VAL A 118 19.03 32.87 11.48
N ASN A 119 18.89 32.58 12.79
CA ASN A 119 19.97 31.97 13.58
C ASN A 119 20.20 30.51 13.14
N VAL A 120 19.13 29.76 12.84
CA VAL A 120 19.21 28.40 12.30
C VAL A 120 19.92 28.43 10.93
N MET A 121 19.55 29.37 10.06
CA MET A 121 20.21 29.54 8.77
C MET A 121 21.68 29.90 8.94
N LYS A 122 22.01 30.87 9.83
CA LYS A 122 23.37 31.29 10.13
C LYS A 122 24.23 30.14 10.65
N GLU A 123 23.70 29.31 11.53
CA GLU A 123 24.37 28.10 12.03
C GLU A 123 24.71 27.15 10.86
N LYS A 124 23.74 26.88 9.99
CA LYS A 124 23.93 25.99 8.83
C LYS A 124 24.97 26.54 7.86
N LEU A 125 24.96 27.84 7.59
CA LEU A 125 25.91 28.50 6.67
C LEU A 125 27.32 28.65 7.25
N SER A 126 27.48 28.65 8.56
CA SER A 126 28.78 28.82 9.26
C SER A 126 29.52 27.50 9.52
N LYS A 127 28.97 26.37 9.15
CA LYS A 127 29.61 25.07 9.36
C LYS A 127 30.95 24.98 8.64
N LYS A 128 31.97 24.47 9.33
CA LYS A 128 33.33 24.28 8.76
C LYS A 128 33.39 23.02 7.90
N VAL A 129 32.63 23.02 6.81
CA VAL A 129 32.57 21.95 5.82
C VAL A 129 32.81 22.55 4.44
N SER A 130 33.26 21.74 3.50
CA SER A 130 33.52 22.20 2.14
C SER A 130 32.24 22.57 1.40
N ILE A 131 31.20 21.81 1.65
CA ILE A 131 29.88 21.92 1.03
C ILE A 131 28.85 21.53 2.07
N GLN A 132 27.81 22.34 2.20
CA GLN A 132 26.68 22.10 3.06
C GLN A 132 25.39 22.05 2.23
N ARG A 133 24.70 20.93 2.23
CA ARG A 133 23.32 20.86 1.74
C ARG A 133 22.41 21.43 2.82
N ILE A 134 21.60 22.42 2.48
CA ILE A 134 20.64 23.02 3.42
C ILE A 134 19.44 22.09 3.51
N GLN A 135 19.27 21.47 4.66
CA GLN A 135 18.17 20.52 4.86
C GLN A 135 17.62 20.60 6.29
N PRO A 136 16.29 20.35 6.41
CA PRO A 136 15.36 19.96 5.35
C PRO A 136 14.89 21.12 4.45
N GLU A 137 15.04 22.39 4.87
CA GLU A 137 14.34 23.57 4.36
C GLU A 137 14.74 23.96 2.93
N GLY A 138 15.98 23.66 2.54
CA GLY A 138 16.51 23.93 1.21
C GLY A 138 16.42 22.74 0.24
N ARG A 139 15.69 21.68 0.60
CA ARG A 139 15.49 20.49 -0.23
C ARG A 139 14.20 20.57 -1.05
N GLN A 140 14.24 20.03 -2.26
CA GLN A 140 13.05 19.86 -3.10
C GLN A 140 12.24 21.16 -3.27
N LEU A 141 12.97 22.28 -3.52
CA LEU A 141 12.39 23.61 -3.65
C LEU A 141 11.47 23.68 -4.87
N GLU A 142 10.37 24.39 -4.73
CA GLU A 142 9.51 24.77 -5.85
C GLU A 142 10.24 25.73 -6.80
N ASP A 143 9.89 25.70 -8.07
CA ASP A 143 10.58 26.48 -9.10
C ASP A 143 10.56 27.99 -8.82
N GLU A 144 9.50 28.51 -8.22
CA GLU A 144 9.39 29.91 -7.83
C GLU A 144 10.40 30.28 -6.74
N VAL A 145 10.55 29.43 -5.71
CA VAL A 145 11.50 29.63 -4.62
C VAL A 145 12.93 29.51 -5.13
N ALA A 146 13.21 28.49 -5.94
CA ALA A 146 14.51 28.29 -6.58
C ALA A 146 14.92 29.49 -7.45
N SER A 147 13.98 30.02 -8.24
CA SER A 147 14.19 31.19 -9.07
C SER A 147 14.48 32.45 -8.24
N LYS A 148 13.77 32.69 -7.14
CA LYS A 148 14.04 33.78 -6.20
C LYS A 148 15.47 33.71 -5.65
N ILE A 149 15.87 32.51 -5.18
CA ILE A 149 17.24 32.29 -4.65
C ILE A 149 18.29 32.54 -5.75
N SER A 150 18.07 31.98 -6.95
CA SER A 150 18.98 32.14 -8.08
C SER A 150 19.19 33.62 -8.51
N SER A 151 18.10 34.41 -8.46
CA SER A 151 18.13 35.84 -8.82
C SER A 151 18.98 36.69 -7.89
N LEU A 152 19.18 36.27 -6.63
CA LEU A 152 20.00 36.97 -5.65
C LEU A 152 21.50 36.90 -5.95
N LYS A 153 21.95 35.94 -6.77
CA LYS A 153 23.35 35.74 -7.17
C LYS A 153 24.34 35.80 -5.99
N LEU A 154 23.96 35.17 -4.86
CA LEU A 154 24.78 35.19 -3.64
C LEU A 154 26.03 34.33 -3.80
N PRO A 155 27.23 34.86 -3.49
CA PRO A 155 28.46 34.09 -3.56
C PRO A 155 28.41 32.89 -2.59
N GLY A 156 28.81 31.71 -3.10
CA GLY A 156 28.80 30.48 -2.31
C GLY A 156 27.46 29.79 -2.18
N VAL A 157 26.40 30.28 -2.83
CA VAL A 157 25.06 29.71 -2.84
C VAL A 157 24.77 29.10 -4.21
N TYR A 158 24.41 27.84 -4.26
CA TYR A 158 24.20 27.08 -5.50
C TYR A 158 22.88 26.29 -5.40
N LEU A 159 22.26 26.12 -6.56
CA LEU A 159 21.12 25.20 -6.73
C LEU A 159 21.60 23.99 -7.52
N ILE A 160 21.32 22.80 -6.99
CA ILE A 160 21.58 21.54 -7.68
C ILE A 160 20.25 20.88 -8.03
N LYS A 161 20.25 20.09 -9.11
CA LYS A 161 19.08 19.29 -9.49
C LYS A 161 18.76 18.27 -8.38
N ASP A 162 17.49 18.21 -8.02
CA ASP A 162 16.93 17.28 -7.05
C ASP A 162 15.65 16.66 -7.63
N THR A 163 15.11 15.63 -6.99
CA THR A 163 13.88 14.97 -7.39
C THR A 163 12.91 14.91 -6.22
N LYS A 164 11.62 15.12 -6.51
CA LYS A 164 10.52 14.98 -5.54
C LYS A 164 9.55 13.92 -6.05
N ARG A 165 9.23 12.95 -5.21
CA ARG A 165 8.21 11.96 -5.55
C ARG A 165 6.84 12.63 -5.64
N TYR A 166 6.05 12.23 -6.63
CA TYR A 166 4.76 12.83 -6.92
C TYR A 166 3.71 11.77 -7.23
N TYR A 167 2.55 11.91 -6.63
CA TYR A 167 1.39 11.03 -6.78
C TYR A 167 0.27 11.81 -7.47
N PRO A 168 0.09 11.65 -8.80
CA PRO A 168 -0.79 12.49 -9.60
C PRO A 168 -2.27 12.44 -9.17
N LYS A 169 -2.71 11.28 -8.66
CA LYS A 169 -4.10 11.06 -8.25
C LYS A 169 -4.37 11.38 -6.76
N GLY A 170 -3.44 12.08 -6.07
CA GLY A 170 -3.62 12.52 -4.68
C GLY A 170 -3.77 11.37 -3.70
N SER A 171 -4.91 11.27 -2.97
CA SER A 171 -5.15 10.25 -1.96
C SER A 171 -5.45 8.85 -2.51
N TYR A 172 -5.57 8.71 -3.82
CA TYR A 172 -5.83 7.45 -4.51
C TYR A 172 -4.79 6.39 -4.18
N LEU A 173 -5.24 5.23 -3.66
CA LEU A 173 -4.36 4.16 -3.21
C LEU A 173 -3.34 4.59 -2.13
N GLY A 174 -3.59 5.67 -1.37
CA GLY A 174 -2.58 6.28 -0.49
C GLY A 174 -1.91 5.30 0.46
N GLN A 175 -2.68 4.47 1.19
CA GLN A 175 -2.14 3.46 2.10
C GLN A 175 -1.42 2.31 1.38
N THR A 176 -1.81 2.03 0.14
CA THR A 176 -1.25 0.94 -0.67
C THR A 176 0.07 1.37 -1.32
N LEU A 177 0.09 2.53 -1.98
CA LEU A 177 1.31 3.09 -2.56
C LEU A 177 2.32 3.44 -1.45
N GLY A 178 1.83 4.06 -0.38
CA GLY A 178 2.69 4.62 0.64
C GLY A 178 3.36 5.91 0.18
N PHE A 179 4.50 6.24 0.75
CA PHE A 179 5.25 7.45 0.41
C PHE A 179 6.75 7.28 0.64
N VAL A 180 7.51 8.25 0.12
CA VAL A 180 8.97 8.30 0.27
C VAL A 180 9.42 9.42 1.20
N GLY A 181 10.60 9.27 1.78
CA GLY A 181 11.27 10.31 2.54
C GLY A 181 11.95 11.35 1.64
N ILE A 182 12.56 12.34 2.29
CA ILE A 182 13.25 13.44 1.61
C ILE A 182 14.49 12.98 0.81
N ASP A 183 15.08 11.86 1.20
CA ASP A 183 16.22 11.24 0.51
C ASP A 183 15.77 10.14 -0.47
N ASN A 184 14.52 10.22 -0.92
CA ASN A 184 13.91 9.34 -1.92
C ASN A 184 13.80 7.86 -1.52
N GLN A 185 13.99 7.54 -0.23
CA GLN A 185 13.82 6.20 0.33
C GLN A 185 12.33 5.89 0.58
N GLY A 186 11.88 4.69 0.28
CA GLY A 186 10.53 4.23 0.58
C GLY A 186 10.31 4.10 2.09
N LEU A 187 9.24 4.70 2.61
CA LEU A 187 8.92 4.70 4.04
C LEU A 187 7.70 3.84 4.38
N LEU A 188 6.77 3.69 3.46
CA LEU A 188 5.54 2.94 3.66
C LEU A 188 5.04 2.30 2.35
N GLY A 189 4.11 1.34 2.46
CA GLY A 189 3.41 0.75 1.32
C GLY A 189 4.31 0.06 0.30
N LEU A 190 3.92 0.11 -0.97
CA LEU A 190 4.69 -0.44 -2.08
C LEU A 190 6.02 0.28 -2.29
N GLU A 191 6.07 1.59 -1.99
CA GLU A 191 7.30 2.37 -2.03
C GLU A 191 8.39 1.77 -1.12
N LEU A 192 8.01 1.31 0.10
CA LEU A 192 8.93 0.62 1.01
C LEU A 192 9.21 -0.81 0.55
N LYS A 193 8.16 -1.54 0.15
CA LYS A 193 8.29 -2.97 -0.21
C LYS A 193 9.20 -3.20 -1.40
N TYR A 194 9.13 -2.31 -2.38
CA TYR A 194 9.87 -2.38 -3.63
C TYR A 194 11.04 -1.39 -3.71
N ASP A 195 11.45 -0.80 -2.57
CA ASP A 195 12.47 0.25 -2.52
C ASP A 195 13.77 -0.12 -3.24
N ASN A 196 14.25 -1.35 -3.04
CA ASN A 196 15.47 -1.86 -3.69
C ASN A 196 15.41 -1.88 -5.24
N TYR A 197 14.22 -1.95 -5.81
CA TYR A 197 14.03 -1.90 -7.26
C TYR A 197 13.77 -0.48 -7.74
N LEU A 198 13.00 0.28 -6.96
CA LEU A 198 12.54 1.62 -7.34
C LEU A 198 13.62 2.69 -7.17
N SER A 199 14.50 2.60 -6.16
CA SER A 199 15.43 3.69 -5.79
C SER A 199 16.54 3.95 -6.80
N GLY A 200 16.97 2.94 -7.55
CA GLY A 200 18.14 3.06 -8.44
C GLY A 200 19.47 3.18 -7.69
N SER A 201 20.49 3.65 -8.36
CA SER A 201 21.82 3.91 -7.80
C SER A 201 22.27 5.32 -8.10
N ASN A 202 22.56 6.09 -7.05
CA ASN A 202 23.05 7.47 -7.22
C ASN A 202 24.39 7.50 -7.94
N GLY A 203 24.56 8.51 -8.79
CA GLY A 203 25.82 8.87 -9.39
C GLY A 203 26.58 9.85 -8.51
N SER A 204 27.74 10.31 -9.00
CA SER A 204 28.54 11.34 -8.35
C SER A 204 29.22 12.25 -9.36
N ILE A 205 29.50 13.47 -8.95
CA ILE A 205 30.43 14.37 -9.62
C ILE A 205 31.57 14.64 -8.64
N ASP A 206 32.75 14.13 -8.96
CA ASP A 206 33.91 14.27 -8.11
C ASP A 206 34.77 15.45 -8.63
N TYR A 207 35.00 16.45 -7.80
CA TYR A 207 35.88 17.57 -8.03
C TYR A 207 37.07 17.48 -7.10
N PHE A 208 38.27 17.87 -7.63
CA PHE A 208 39.46 18.00 -6.82
C PHE A 208 39.70 19.47 -6.52
N MET A 209 39.78 19.83 -5.25
CA MET A 209 39.94 21.20 -4.76
C MET A 209 41.07 21.30 -3.75
N ASP A 210 41.74 22.45 -3.69
CA ASP A 210 42.71 22.76 -2.64
C ASP A 210 42.02 23.08 -1.29
N ALA A 211 42.81 23.34 -0.26
CA ALA A 211 42.29 23.70 1.07
C ALA A 211 41.53 25.05 1.10
N LYS A 212 41.63 25.86 0.04
CA LYS A 212 40.88 27.11 -0.14
C LYS A 212 39.69 26.97 -1.10
N SER A 213 39.32 25.72 -1.44
CA SER A 213 38.25 25.40 -2.39
C SER A 213 38.48 25.88 -3.83
N ASN A 214 39.74 26.11 -4.26
CA ASN A 214 40.03 26.35 -5.66
C ASN A 214 40.16 25.03 -6.42
N PRO A 215 39.62 24.91 -7.65
CA PRO A 215 39.76 23.71 -8.46
C PRO A 215 41.25 23.40 -8.74
N LEU A 216 41.61 22.14 -8.53
CA LEU A 216 42.92 21.61 -8.90
C LEU A 216 42.89 21.24 -10.39
N THR A 217 43.37 22.15 -11.27
CA THR A 217 43.31 21.99 -12.75
C THR A 217 44.04 20.76 -13.28
N LEU A 218 44.95 20.17 -12.48
CA LEU A 218 45.66 18.93 -12.81
C LEU A 218 44.80 17.65 -12.66
N TYR A 219 43.67 17.76 -12.00
CA TYR A 219 42.74 16.64 -11.74
C TYR A 219 41.39 16.97 -12.38
N PRO A 220 41.03 16.33 -13.51
CA PRO A 220 39.72 16.55 -14.12
C PRO A 220 38.61 16.06 -13.21
N SER A 221 37.45 16.71 -13.26
CA SER A 221 36.26 16.21 -12.59
C SER A 221 35.84 14.85 -13.19
N VAL A 222 35.48 13.92 -12.33
CA VAL A 222 34.97 12.59 -12.73
C VAL A 222 33.46 12.57 -12.53
N TYR A 223 32.72 12.29 -13.60
CA TYR A 223 31.28 12.12 -13.57
C TYR A 223 30.93 10.64 -13.61
N SER A 224 30.27 10.15 -12.57
CA SER A 224 29.64 8.83 -12.53
C SER A 224 28.14 9.03 -12.73
N ALA A 225 27.59 8.52 -13.82
CA ALA A 225 26.17 8.69 -14.12
C ALA A 225 25.30 7.91 -13.12
N PRO A 226 24.18 8.47 -12.64
CA PRO A 226 23.22 7.72 -11.86
C PRO A 226 22.52 6.67 -12.72
N THR A 227 22.16 5.54 -12.11
CA THR A 227 21.33 4.53 -12.75
C THR A 227 19.91 4.65 -12.21
N SER A 228 18.94 4.96 -13.06
CA SER A 228 17.54 5.07 -12.67
C SER A 228 16.99 3.75 -12.09
N GLY A 229 16.05 3.86 -11.18
CA GLY A 229 15.32 2.71 -10.66
C GLY A 229 14.46 2.03 -11.73
N LEU A 230 14.03 0.82 -11.44
CA LEU A 230 13.13 0.03 -12.28
C LEU A 230 11.68 0.45 -12.04
N ASP A 231 10.87 0.44 -13.07
CA ASP A 231 9.43 0.73 -12.97
C ASP A 231 8.69 -0.49 -12.40
N LEU A 232 7.64 -0.23 -11.63
CA LEU A 232 6.77 -1.25 -11.05
C LEU A 232 5.37 -1.17 -11.66
N GLN A 233 4.95 -2.22 -12.35
CA GLN A 233 3.57 -2.39 -12.80
C GLN A 233 2.78 -3.18 -11.76
N LEU A 234 1.58 -2.68 -11.43
CA LEU A 234 0.69 -3.30 -10.45
C LEU A 234 -0.37 -4.19 -11.13
N THR A 235 -0.98 -5.07 -10.32
CA THR A 235 -2.20 -5.81 -10.72
C THR A 235 -3.45 -4.94 -10.62
N ILE A 236 -3.36 -3.77 -10.00
CA ILE A 236 -4.44 -2.81 -9.85
C ILE A 236 -4.98 -2.45 -11.23
N ASP A 237 -6.27 -2.61 -11.40
CA ASP A 237 -7.00 -2.20 -12.58
C ASP A 237 -7.55 -0.78 -12.35
N GLY A 238 -7.09 0.19 -13.16
CA GLY A 238 -7.42 1.59 -12.97
C GLY A 238 -8.92 1.86 -13.02
N GLU A 239 -9.66 1.20 -13.93
CA GLU A 239 -11.11 1.37 -14.04
C GLU A 239 -11.85 0.79 -12.82
N ILE A 240 -11.45 -0.41 -12.38
CA ILE A 240 -12.05 -1.04 -11.20
C ILE A 240 -11.74 -0.23 -9.93
N GLN A 241 -10.51 0.25 -9.79
CA GLN A 241 -10.11 1.07 -8.65
C GLN A 241 -10.86 2.41 -8.64
N ASP A 242 -11.03 3.07 -9.78
CA ASP A 242 -11.78 4.34 -9.89
C ASP A 242 -13.26 4.15 -9.48
N ILE A 243 -13.89 3.05 -9.90
CA ILE A 243 -15.26 2.68 -9.50
C ILE A 243 -15.33 2.46 -7.99
N VAL A 244 -14.37 1.71 -7.42
CA VAL A 244 -14.31 1.43 -5.99
C VAL A 244 -14.12 2.71 -5.19
N GLU A 245 -13.18 3.57 -5.55
CA GLU A 245 -12.94 4.86 -4.87
C GLU A 245 -14.16 5.76 -4.89
N ARG A 246 -14.82 5.89 -6.07
CA ARG A 246 -16.04 6.68 -6.22
C ARG A 246 -17.14 6.22 -5.27
N GLU A 247 -17.44 4.93 -5.26
CA GLU A 247 -18.54 4.40 -4.44
C GLU A 247 -18.20 4.40 -2.93
N LEU A 248 -16.91 4.21 -2.57
CA LEU A 248 -16.47 4.38 -1.18
C LEU A 248 -16.58 5.82 -0.70
N ASN A 249 -16.19 6.82 -1.53
CA ASN A 249 -16.34 8.23 -1.21
C ASN A 249 -17.81 8.57 -0.97
N ASN A 250 -18.69 8.21 -1.92
CA ASN A 250 -20.13 8.42 -1.80
C ASN A 250 -20.72 7.80 -0.53
N ALA A 251 -20.28 6.59 -0.19
CA ALA A 251 -20.76 5.89 1.00
C ALA A 251 -20.20 6.49 2.28
N TYR A 252 -18.92 6.91 2.29
CA TYR A 252 -18.29 7.55 3.43
C TYR A 252 -18.99 8.86 3.79
N ASP A 253 -19.28 9.70 2.79
CA ASP A 253 -19.98 10.97 2.96
C ASP A 253 -21.44 10.76 3.39
N THR A 254 -22.12 9.72 2.84
CA THR A 254 -23.54 9.46 3.13
C THR A 254 -23.75 8.89 4.53
N TYR A 255 -22.93 7.95 4.94
CA TYR A 255 -23.14 7.16 6.16
C TYR A 255 -22.25 7.56 7.32
N ASN A 256 -21.26 8.42 7.11
CA ASN A 256 -20.29 8.89 8.10
C ASN A 256 -19.82 7.77 9.05
N PRO A 257 -19.26 6.68 8.51
CA PRO A 257 -18.78 5.55 9.31
C PRO A 257 -17.45 5.89 10.01
N ASP A 258 -17.08 5.09 11.03
CA ASP A 258 -15.75 5.17 11.63
C ASP A 258 -14.65 4.71 10.64
N GLY A 259 -15.01 3.89 9.65
CA GLY A 259 -14.18 3.48 8.54
C GLY A 259 -14.97 2.68 7.50
N ILE A 260 -14.51 2.73 6.25
CA ILE A 260 -15.05 1.90 5.16
C ILE A 260 -13.90 1.38 4.32
N TRP A 261 -14.03 0.17 3.80
CA TRP A 261 -13.01 -0.43 2.94
C TRP A 261 -13.61 -1.37 1.90
N ALA A 262 -12.88 -1.51 0.80
CA ALA A 262 -13.19 -2.48 -0.24
C ALA A 262 -11.92 -3.17 -0.74
N LEU A 263 -12.08 -4.41 -1.18
CA LEU A 263 -11.06 -5.25 -1.78
C LEU A 263 -11.68 -6.04 -2.93
N ALA A 264 -11.10 -5.93 -4.12
CA ALA A 264 -11.46 -6.71 -5.29
C ALA A 264 -10.29 -7.63 -5.69
N MET A 265 -10.54 -8.93 -5.81
CA MET A 265 -9.50 -9.93 -6.06
C MET A 265 -9.94 -10.91 -7.14
N ASP A 266 -9.01 -11.28 -8.02
CA ASP A 266 -9.19 -12.43 -8.92
C ASP A 266 -9.10 -13.74 -8.12
N PRO A 267 -10.17 -14.51 -8.04
CA PRO A 267 -10.15 -15.76 -7.29
C PRO A 267 -9.23 -16.84 -7.88
N ASN A 268 -8.86 -16.73 -9.16
CA ASN A 268 -8.11 -17.77 -9.87
C ASN A 268 -6.60 -17.54 -9.88
N THR A 269 -6.15 -16.33 -9.52
CA THR A 269 -4.72 -15.97 -9.53
C THR A 269 -4.21 -15.35 -8.23
N GLY A 270 -5.11 -14.76 -7.44
CA GLY A 270 -4.75 -13.96 -6.26
C GLY A 270 -4.36 -12.51 -6.60
N LYS A 271 -4.48 -12.06 -7.86
CA LYS A 271 -4.28 -10.66 -8.25
C LYS A 271 -5.28 -9.76 -7.54
N ILE A 272 -4.80 -8.66 -6.98
CA ILE A 272 -5.65 -7.64 -6.38
C ILE A 272 -5.94 -6.60 -7.47
N PHE A 273 -7.21 -6.50 -7.88
CA PHE A 273 -7.66 -5.53 -8.87
C PHE A 273 -7.91 -4.14 -8.28
N ALA A 274 -8.41 -4.10 -7.05
CA ALA A 274 -8.63 -2.84 -6.33
C ALA A 274 -8.52 -3.05 -4.82
N MET A 275 -8.01 -2.03 -4.14
CA MET A 275 -7.91 -1.98 -2.67
C MET A 275 -8.04 -0.53 -2.23
N SER A 276 -9.02 -0.22 -1.39
CA SER A 276 -9.22 1.13 -0.87
C SER A 276 -9.80 1.11 0.53
N SER A 277 -9.53 2.15 1.30
CA SER A 277 -10.13 2.38 2.62
C SER A 277 -10.24 3.87 2.94
N LYS A 278 -11.24 4.22 3.76
CA LYS A 278 -11.41 5.55 4.31
C LYS A 278 -11.50 5.47 5.84
N PRO A 279 -10.96 6.49 6.57
CA PRO A 279 -10.26 7.66 6.05
C PRO A 279 -8.98 7.29 5.30
N ASP A 280 -8.61 8.11 4.32
CA ASP A 280 -7.38 8.01 3.54
C ASP A 280 -6.49 9.24 3.75
N PHE A 281 -5.36 9.28 3.07
CA PHE A 281 -4.45 10.43 3.09
C PHE A 281 -3.80 10.64 1.73
N ASN A 282 -3.35 11.88 1.49
CA ASN A 282 -2.59 12.21 0.29
C ASN A 282 -1.09 12.00 0.51
N PRO A 283 -0.44 11.03 -0.17
CA PRO A 283 1.00 10.80 -0.05
C PRO A 283 1.88 12.01 -0.37
N ASN A 284 1.38 12.97 -1.18
CA ASN A 284 2.12 14.20 -1.45
C ASN A 284 2.24 15.10 -0.21
N ASP A 285 1.33 14.97 0.75
CA ASP A 285 1.29 15.74 2.00
C ASP A 285 1.05 14.84 3.22
N TYR A 286 1.82 13.76 3.33
CA TYR A 286 1.71 12.81 4.44
C TYR A 286 1.99 13.42 5.82
N LYS A 287 2.69 14.58 5.87
CA LYS A 287 3.07 15.24 7.13
C LYS A 287 1.89 15.87 7.85
N SER A 288 0.87 16.30 7.11
CA SER A 288 -0.38 16.85 7.66
C SER A 288 -1.39 15.76 8.04
N ALA A 289 -1.19 14.53 7.55
CA ALA A 289 -2.11 13.42 7.79
C ALA A 289 -1.95 12.82 9.19
N ASP A 290 -3.06 12.27 9.71
CA ASP A 290 -3.04 11.51 10.95
C ASP A 290 -2.17 10.24 10.80
N LYS A 291 -1.31 10.02 11.78
CA LYS A 291 -0.40 8.86 11.81
C LYS A 291 -1.13 7.54 11.83
N ASP A 292 -2.26 7.46 12.51
CA ASP A 292 -3.06 6.24 12.56
C ASP A 292 -3.70 5.95 11.19
N VAL A 293 -4.00 6.96 10.39
CA VAL A 293 -4.55 6.78 9.04
C VAL A 293 -3.49 6.26 8.07
N TYR A 294 -2.31 6.87 8.01
CA TYR A 294 -1.34 6.44 7.01
C TYR A 294 -0.57 5.17 7.40
N ASN A 295 -0.40 4.86 8.70
CA ASN A 295 0.30 3.65 9.14
C ASN A 295 -0.54 2.36 9.00
N HIS A 296 -1.85 2.48 8.82
CA HIS A 296 -2.75 1.35 8.84
C HIS A 296 -3.53 1.17 7.53
N ASN A 297 -3.03 0.30 6.65
CA ASN A 297 -3.79 -0.17 5.49
C ASN A 297 -4.87 -1.15 5.98
N ILE A 298 -6.10 -0.66 6.15
CA ILE A 298 -7.22 -1.40 6.77
C ILE A 298 -7.41 -2.80 6.17
N PRO A 299 -7.46 -3.00 4.84
CA PRO A 299 -7.64 -4.31 4.21
C PRO A 299 -6.64 -5.40 4.66
N ILE A 300 -5.43 -5.05 5.06
CA ILE A 300 -4.39 -6.01 5.46
C ILE A 300 -4.06 -5.96 6.96
N TRP A 301 -4.40 -4.85 7.63
CA TRP A 301 -4.02 -4.64 9.02
C TRP A 301 -5.14 -4.89 10.01
N LYS A 302 -6.37 -4.40 9.72
CA LYS A 302 -7.48 -4.44 10.68
C LYS A 302 -7.98 -5.86 10.86
N THR A 303 -7.88 -6.39 12.08
CA THR A 303 -8.53 -7.65 12.47
C THR A 303 -9.88 -7.36 13.09
N TYR A 304 -10.89 -8.12 12.70
CA TYR A 304 -12.25 -8.01 13.21
C TYR A 304 -12.98 -9.35 13.06
N GLU A 305 -14.06 -9.54 13.80
CA GLU A 305 -14.91 -10.71 13.64
C GLU A 305 -15.70 -10.61 12.33
N PRO A 306 -15.53 -11.55 11.38
CA PRO A 306 -16.13 -11.45 10.05
C PRO A 306 -17.65 -11.66 10.05
N GLY A 307 -18.20 -12.19 11.15
CA GLY A 307 -19.61 -12.49 11.28
C GLY A 307 -20.12 -13.41 10.15
N SER A 308 -21.30 -13.14 9.64
CA SER A 308 -21.98 -14.04 8.71
C SER A 308 -21.30 -14.25 7.35
N THR A 309 -20.29 -13.47 6.98
CA THR A 309 -19.48 -13.74 5.78
C THR A 309 -18.59 -14.98 5.96
N PHE A 310 -18.18 -15.28 7.20
CA PHE A 310 -17.46 -16.50 7.54
C PHE A 310 -18.26 -17.79 7.30
N LYS A 311 -19.58 -17.70 7.30
CA LYS A 311 -20.48 -18.83 7.06
C LYS A 311 -20.21 -19.54 5.73
N ILE A 312 -19.67 -18.83 4.74
CA ILE A 312 -19.23 -19.43 3.47
C ILE A 312 -18.17 -20.49 3.73
N ILE A 313 -17.22 -20.22 4.61
CA ILE A 313 -16.11 -21.11 4.94
C ILE A 313 -16.61 -22.34 5.69
N THR A 314 -17.42 -22.14 6.74
CA THR A 314 -18.02 -23.26 7.52
C THR A 314 -18.90 -24.14 6.64
N PHE A 315 -19.75 -23.54 5.82
CA PHE A 315 -20.62 -24.25 4.88
C PHE A 315 -19.84 -25.07 3.87
N SER A 316 -18.80 -24.48 3.28
CA SER A 316 -17.91 -25.14 2.32
C SER A 316 -17.17 -26.33 2.96
N SER A 317 -16.72 -26.15 4.21
CA SER A 317 -15.99 -27.19 4.95
C SER A 317 -16.91 -28.40 5.24
N ALA A 318 -18.11 -28.14 5.71
CA ALA A 318 -19.06 -29.21 6.04
C ALA A 318 -19.59 -29.94 4.78
N LEU A 319 -19.81 -29.21 3.68
CA LEU A 319 -20.10 -29.82 2.37
C LEU A 319 -18.96 -30.68 1.86
N ASN A 320 -17.72 -30.27 2.06
CA ASN A 320 -16.55 -31.02 1.61
C ASN A 320 -16.35 -32.33 2.38
N GLU A 321 -16.80 -32.38 3.62
CA GLU A 321 -16.86 -33.60 4.46
C GLU A 321 -18.13 -34.40 4.24
N ASN A 322 -19.04 -34.00 3.32
CA ASN A 322 -20.33 -34.65 3.01
C ASN A 322 -21.24 -34.84 4.24
N LEU A 323 -21.27 -33.86 5.14
CA LEU A 323 -22.02 -33.95 6.41
C LEU A 323 -23.53 -33.68 6.27
N PHE A 324 -23.95 -33.17 5.12
CA PHE A 324 -25.38 -32.97 4.77
C PHE A 324 -25.57 -32.84 3.26
N ASP A 325 -26.77 -33.15 2.80
CA ASP A 325 -27.28 -32.75 1.48
C ASP A 325 -28.02 -31.43 1.65
N MET A 326 -27.50 -30.37 1.01
CA MET A 326 -27.98 -29.00 1.21
C MET A 326 -29.42 -28.77 0.77
N ASP A 327 -29.99 -29.63 -0.09
CA ASP A 327 -31.32 -29.50 -0.65
C ASP A 327 -32.36 -30.47 -0.02
N LYS A 328 -31.90 -31.56 0.60
CA LYS A 328 -32.76 -32.59 1.17
C LYS A 328 -32.80 -32.56 2.71
N ASP A 329 -31.62 -32.37 3.32
CA ASP A 329 -31.56 -32.34 4.78
C ASP A 329 -32.10 -31.01 5.30
N THR A 330 -32.81 -31.09 6.43
CA THR A 330 -33.48 -29.93 7.01
C THR A 330 -33.05 -29.68 8.44
N TYR A 331 -33.22 -28.44 8.87
CA TYR A 331 -33.02 -27.96 10.22
C TYR A 331 -34.21 -27.09 10.64
N PHE A 332 -34.70 -27.28 11.89
CA PHE A 332 -35.76 -26.44 12.44
C PHE A 332 -35.20 -25.32 13.31
N ASP A 333 -35.20 -24.09 12.80
CA ASP A 333 -34.81 -22.89 13.53
C ASP A 333 -35.98 -22.39 14.40
N LYS A 334 -35.94 -22.70 15.69
CA LYS A 334 -36.90 -22.24 16.71
C LYS A 334 -36.61 -20.82 17.24
N GLY A 335 -35.62 -20.13 16.64
CA GLY A 335 -35.20 -18.77 17.02
C GLY A 335 -34.01 -18.71 17.95
N TYR A 336 -33.48 -19.81 18.43
CA TYR A 336 -32.26 -19.90 19.24
C TYR A 336 -31.75 -21.33 19.39
N GLU A 337 -30.47 -21.45 19.73
CA GLU A 337 -29.83 -22.65 20.25
C GLU A 337 -29.21 -22.40 21.62
N ILE A 338 -29.12 -23.44 22.46
CA ILE A 338 -28.44 -23.40 23.76
C ILE A 338 -27.16 -24.26 23.65
N VAL A 339 -26.01 -23.64 23.93
CA VAL A 339 -24.71 -24.30 23.91
C VAL A 339 -23.99 -23.94 25.22
N ASN A 340 -23.67 -24.93 26.04
CA ASN A 340 -23.03 -24.74 27.35
C ASN A 340 -23.70 -23.62 28.19
N GLY A 341 -25.05 -23.59 28.21
CA GLY A 341 -25.85 -22.60 28.94
C GLY A 341 -25.98 -21.22 28.24
N ALA A 342 -25.17 -20.92 27.22
CA ALA A 342 -25.30 -19.72 26.44
C ALA A 342 -26.39 -19.82 25.39
N ARG A 343 -27.20 -18.75 25.24
CA ARG A 343 -28.29 -18.69 24.26
C ARG A 343 -27.89 -17.96 23.01
N ILE A 344 -27.63 -18.70 21.93
CA ILE A 344 -27.32 -18.16 20.60
C ILE A 344 -28.64 -17.91 19.86
N LYS A 345 -28.94 -16.64 19.56
CA LYS A 345 -30.21 -16.21 18.96
C LYS A 345 -30.13 -16.13 17.43
N SER A 346 -31.26 -16.50 16.79
CA SER A 346 -31.51 -16.10 15.41
C SER A 346 -31.78 -14.59 15.35
N TRP A 347 -31.37 -13.92 14.23
CA TRP A 347 -31.69 -12.52 14.02
C TRP A 347 -33.20 -12.30 13.81
N LYS A 348 -33.92 -13.30 13.27
CA LYS A 348 -35.38 -13.29 13.13
C LYS A 348 -36.04 -13.75 14.42
N LYS A 349 -36.87 -12.90 14.99
CA LYS A 349 -37.67 -13.25 16.20
C LYS A 349 -38.56 -14.46 15.90
N GLY A 350 -38.47 -15.50 16.70
CA GLY A 350 -39.21 -16.77 16.52
C GLY A 350 -38.58 -17.77 15.56
N GLY A 351 -37.44 -17.38 14.93
CA GLY A 351 -36.69 -18.22 14.00
C GLY A 351 -37.30 -18.30 12.60
N HIS A 352 -36.73 -19.17 11.78
CA HIS A 352 -37.14 -19.36 10.40
C HIS A 352 -38.04 -20.60 10.20
N GLY A 353 -38.22 -21.43 11.25
CA GLY A 353 -38.95 -22.70 11.15
C GLY A 353 -38.11 -23.78 10.43
N LEU A 354 -38.80 -24.69 9.76
CA LEU A 354 -38.17 -25.77 9.01
C LEU A 354 -37.53 -25.17 7.73
N GLN A 355 -36.25 -25.40 7.53
CA GLN A 355 -35.48 -24.95 6.35
C GLN A 355 -34.50 -26.04 5.93
N THR A 356 -34.23 -26.11 4.62
CA THR A 356 -33.10 -26.86 4.08
C THR A 356 -31.78 -26.20 4.49
N PHE A 357 -30.64 -26.88 4.40
CA PHE A 357 -29.34 -26.26 4.68
C PHE A 357 -28.98 -25.16 3.66
N ARG A 358 -29.47 -25.21 2.42
CA ARG A 358 -29.43 -24.10 1.48
C ARG A 358 -30.14 -22.86 2.04
N GLU A 359 -31.35 -23.03 2.57
CA GLU A 359 -32.13 -21.94 3.18
C GLU A 359 -31.48 -21.44 4.48
N VAL A 360 -30.83 -22.32 5.26
CA VAL A 360 -29.99 -21.90 6.41
C VAL A 360 -28.90 -20.88 5.97
N LEU A 361 -28.23 -21.10 4.81
CA LEU A 361 -27.28 -20.17 4.27
C LEU A 361 -27.95 -18.88 3.73
N GLN A 362 -29.06 -19.02 2.99
CA GLN A 362 -29.86 -17.90 2.45
C GLN A 362 -30.33 -16.94 3.55
N ASN A 363 -30.94 -17.52 4.59
CA ASN A 363 -31.51 -16.81 5.73
C ASN A 363 -30.46 -16.40 6.76
N SER A 364 -29.20 -16.85 6.58
CA SER A 364 -28.13 -16.58 7.52
C SER A 364 -28.44 -16.97 8.97
N SER A 365 -29.14 -18.11 9.19
CA SER A 365 -29.54 -18.59 10.50
C SER A 365 -28.34 -18.94 11.38
N ASN A 366 -28.13 -18.21 12.50
CA ASN A 366 -27.05 -18.54 13.45
C ASN A 366 -27.28 -19.91 14.08
N PRO A 367 -28.51 -20.27 14.58
CA PRO A 367 -28.80 -21.60 15.09
C PRO A 367 -28.53 -22.71 14.09
N GLY A 368 -28.87 -22.50 12.81
CA GLY A 368 -28.55 -23.45 11.75
C GLY A 368 -27.05 -23.64 11.53
N PHE A 369 -26.25 -22.58 11.67
CA PHE A 369 -24.79 -22.68 11.59
C PHE A 369 -24.15 -23.28 12.84
N VAL A 370 -24.76 -23.16 14.02
CA VAL A 370 -24.35 -23.93 15.20
C VAL A 370 -24.50 -25.42 14.91
N GLU A 371 -25.62 -25.85 14.28
CA GLU A 371 -25.81 -27.25 13.88
C GLU A 371 -24.80 -27.72 12.84
N ILE A 372 -24.52 -26.91 11.82
CA ILE A 372 -23.47 -27.21 10.82
C ILE A 372 -22.10 -27.36 11.50
N GLY A 373 -21.74 -26.42 12.41
CA GLY A 373 -20.51 -26.49 13.19
C GLY A 373 -20.44 -27.72 14.09
N ARG A 374 -21.57 -28.13 14.71
CA ARG A 374 -21.65 -29.32 15.53
C ARG A 374 -21.43 -30.60 14.69
N ARG A 375 -22.01 -30.68 13.48
CA ARG A 375 -21.79 -31.80 12.56
C ARG A 375 -20.34 -31.85 12.07
N LEU A 376 -19.72 -30.68 11.81
CA LEU A 376 -18.31 -30.59 11.37
C LEU A 376 -17.36 -31.06 12.49
N GLY A 377 -17.70 -30.77 13.74
CA GLY A 377 -16.89 -31.10 14.90
C GLY A 377 -15.72 -30.11 15.11
N LYS A 378 -15.22 -30.06 16.35
CA LYS A 378 -14.14 -29.19 16.78
C LYS A 378 -12.91 -29.36 15.91
N ASP A 379 -12.43 -30.58 15.74
CA ASP A 379 -11.17 -30.89 15.08
C ASP A 379 -11.16 -30.42 13.61
N LYS A 380 -12.23 -30.75 12.89
CA LYS A 380 -12.37 -30.38 11.49
C LYS A 380 -12.55 -28.88 11.30
N LEU A 381 -13.37 -28.22 12.13
CA LEU A 381 -13.55 -26.77 12.05
C LEU A 381 -12.19 -26.06 12.27
N TYR A 382 -11.43 -26.48 13.28
CA TYR A 382 -10.12 -25.94 13.58
C TYR A 382 -9.09 -26.20 12.45
N GLU A 383 -9.11 -27.42 11.89
CA GLU A 383 -8.29 -27.79 10.73
C GLU A 383 -8.60 -26.93 9.50
N TYR A 384 -9.89 -26.71 9.17
CA TYR A 384 -10.28 -25.89 8.02
C TYR A 384 -9.94 -24.42 8.20
N VAL A 385 -10.08 -23.85 9.40
CA VAL A 385 -9.63 -22.48 9.69
C VAL A 385 -8.14 -22.31 9.35
N LYS A 386 -7.31 -23.30 9.71
CA LYS A 386 -5.88 -23.31 9.35
C LYS A 386 -5.67 -23.56 7.86
N LYS A 387 -6.39 -24.52 7.25
CA LYS A 387 -6.27 -24.82 5.82
C LYS A 387 -6.65 -23.63 4.94
N PHE A 388 -7.63 -22.83 5.33
CA PHE A 388 -7.98 -21.58 4.65
C PHE A 388 -7.00 -20.42 4.96
N GLY A 389 -6.01 -20.64 5.86
CA GLY A 389 -4.97 -19.68 6.17
C GLY A 389 -5.45 -18.46 6.97
N LEU A 390 -6.49 -18.62 7.80
CA LEU A 390 -7.12 -17.51 8.52
C LEU A 390 -6.35 -17.10 9.80
N THR A 391 -5.39 -17.90 10.23
CA THR A 391 -4.56 -17.64 11.42
C THR A 391 -3.10 -17.28 11.05
N GLU A 392 -2.79 -17.20 9.76
CA GLU A 392 -1.46 -16.85 9.23
C GLU A 392 -1.54 -15.62 8.34
N LYS A 393 -0.42 -14.92 8.17
CA LYS A 393 -0.32 -13.84 7.17
C LYS A 393 -0.56 -14.41 5.78
N THR A 394 -1.18 -13.62 4.91
CA THR A 394 -1.42 -14.06 3.52
C THR A 394 -0.17 -14.05 2.68
N GLY A 395 0.83 -13.26 3.09
CA GLY A 395 2.06 -13.06 2.34
C GLY A 395 1.90 -12.07 1.18
N VAL A 396 0.87 -11.21 1.24
CA VAL A 396 0.74 -10.10 0.29
C VAL A 396 1.98 -9.23 0.31
N ASP A 397 2.37 -8.72 -0.82
CA ASP A 397 3.56 -7.88 -1.02
C ASP A 397 3.39 -6.44 -0.52
N LEU A 398 2.83 -6.31 0.68
CA LEU A 398 2.70 -5.05 1.42
C LEU A 398 3.25 -5.19 2.83
N PRO A 399 3.90 -4.15 3.38
CA PRO A 399 4.30 -4.13 4.78
C PRO A 399 3.10 -3.93 5.70
N GLY A 400 3.24 -4.31 6.97
CA GLY A 400 2.22 -4.04 7.99
C GLY A 400 1.05 -5.03 8.04
N GLU A 401 1.13 -6.16 7.34
CA GLU A 401 0.10 -7.19 7.39
C GLU A 401 -0.02 -7.81 8.79
N SER A 402 -1.27 -7.88 9.31
CA SER A 402 -1.62 -8.57 10.54
C SER A 402 -2.00 -10.04 10.27
N LYS A 403 -1.93 -10.85 11.30
CA LYS A 403 -2.45 -12.22 11.27
C LYS A 403 -3.79 -12.29 11.99
N GLY A 404 -4.66 -13.23 11.61
CA GLY A 404 -5.89 -13.53 12.31
C GLY A 404 -5.66 -14.06 13.73
N ILE A 405 -6.67 -13.92 14.57
CA ILE A 405 -6.67 -14.33 15.98
C ILE A 405 -7.77 -15.36 16.17
N MET A 406 -7.43 -16.48 16.76
CA MET A 406 -8.35 -17.55 17.12
C MET A 406 -7.91 -18.15 18.45
N PHE A 407 -8.83 -18.75 19.18
CA PHE A 407 -8.55 -19.51 20.39
C PHE A 407 -7.50 -20.61 20.14
N ASP A 408 -6.68 -20.88 21.12
CA ASP A 408 -5.83 -22.06 21.10
C ASP A 408 -6.69 -23.34 21.12
N TYR A 409 -6.18 -24.40 20.51
CA TYR A 409 -6.93 -25.65 20.37
C TYR A 409 -7.44 -26.20 21.69
N ASP A 410 -6.66 -26.14 22.78
CA ASP A 410 -7.03 -26.66 24.08
C ASP A 410 -8.16 -25.85 24.74
N SER A 411 -8.21 -24.54 24.50
CA SER A 411 -9.25 -23.63 24.98
C SER A 411 -10.49 -23.57 24.07
N PHE A 412 -10.44 -24.19 22.89
CA PHE A 412 -11.52 -24.21 21.91
C PHE A 412 -12.57 -25.24 22.29
N ASN A 413 -13.53 -24.85 23.11
CA ASN A 413 -14.62 -25.72 23.61
C ASN A 413 -15.87 -25.65 22.70
N GLU A 414 -16.97 -26.25 23.15
CA GLU A 414 -18.23 -26.36 22.38
C GLU A 414 -18.84 -24.96 22.09
N LEU A 415 -18.72 -24.00 23.02
CA LEU A 415 -19.24 -22.65 22.81
C LEU A 415 -18.41 -21.87 21.76
N GLU A 416 -17.07 -21.92 21.84
CA GLU A 416 -16.22 -21.34 20.85
C GLU A 416 -16.40 -21.97 19.47
N GLN A 417 -16.53 -23.29 19.40
CA GLN A 417 -16.90 -24.02 18.18
C GLN A 417 -18.19 -23.47 17.57
N ALA A 418 -19.22 -23.32 18.40
CA ALA A 418 -20.52 -22.82 17.97
C ALA A 418 -20.41 -21.37 17.45
N THR A 419 -19.73 -20.48 18.17
CA THR A 419 -19.60 -19.08 17.78
C THR A 419 -18.73 -18.90 16.53
N VAL A 420 -17.61 -19.62 16.44
CA VAL A 420 -16.73 -19.60 15.26
C VAL A 420 -17.45 -20.11 14.02
N SER A 421 -18.38 -21.08 14.15
CA SER A 421 -19.13 -21.61 13.00
C SER A 421 -19.91 -20.52 12.22
N PHE A 422 -20.26 -19.40 12.86
CA PHE A 422 -20.94 -18.28 12.22
C PHE A 422 -20.11 -16.98 12.23
N GLY A 423 -18.78 -17.07 12.56
CA GLY A 423 -17.82 -15.99 12.41
C GLY A 423 -17.72 -15.04 13.60
N GLN A 424 -18.03 -15.50 14.81
CA GLN A 424 -17.75 -14.82 16.08
C GLN A 424 -16.71 -15.62 16.88
N GLY A 425 -15.91 -14.95 17.73
CA GLY A 425 -14.82 -15.60 18.45
C GLY A 425 -13.59 -15.92 17.59
N ILE A 426 -13.57 -15.48 16.35
CA ILE A 426 -12.41 -15.46 15.45
C ILE A 426 -12.28 -14.09 14.83
N SER A 427 -11.07 -13.53 14.84
CA SER A 427 -10.79 -12.25 14.16
C SER A 427 -9.87 -12.49 12.97
N VAL A 428 -10.21 -11.91 11.83
CA VAL A 428 -9.44 -12.04 10.58
C VAL A 428 -9.29 -10.69 9.90
N THR A 429 -8.26 -10.53 9.06
CA THR A 429 -8.16 -9.35 8.19
C THR A 429 -9.08 -9.49 6.98
N PRO A 430 -9.52 -8.37 6.35
CA PRO A 430 -10.29 -8.42 5.11
C PRO A 430 -9.62 -9.27 4.03
N ILE A 431 -8.31 -9.14 3.84
CA ILE A 431 -7.59 -9.91 2.81
C ILE A 431 -7.56 -11.42 3.11
N GLN A 432 -7.42 -11.82 4.38
CA GLN A 432 -7.52 -13.24 4.76
C GLN A 432 -8.90 -13.81 4.43
N LEU A 433 -9.96 -13.06 4.77
CA LEU A 433 -11.33 -13.47 4.49
C LEU A 433 -11.57 -13.60 2.99
N VAL A 434 -11.22 -12.60 2.21
CA VAL A 434 -11.39 -12.60 0.74
C VAL A 434 -10.61 -13.74 0.09
N ARG A 435 -9.35 -13.96 0.47
CA ARG A 435 -8.54 -15.09 0.01
C ARG A 435 -9.20 -16.44 0.27
N ALA A 436 -9.73 -16.61 1.47
CA ALA A 436 -10.43 -17.85 1.84
C ALA A 436 -11.72 -18.05 1.05
N ILE A 437 -12.49 -16.98 0.82
CA ILE A 437 -13.73 -17.03 0.02
C ILE A 437 -13.38 -17.31 -1.46
N CYS A 438 -12.30 -16.73 -2.00
CA CYS A 438 -11.80 -17.08 -3.33
C CYS A 438 -11.59 -18.59 -3.45
N ALA A 439 -10.96 -19.22 -2.46
CA ALA A 439 -10.78 -20.68 -2.48
C ALA A 439 -12.10 -21.45 -2.38
N CYS A 440 -13.14 -20.90 -1.74
CA CYS A 440 -14.45 -21.54 -1.71
C CYS A 440 -15.13 -21.58 -3.10
N VAL A 441 -14.80 -20.65 -4.01
CA VAL A 441 -15.52 -20.45 -5.28
C VAL A 441 -14.73 -20.79 -6.55
N ASN A 442 -13.41 -21.01 -6.44
CA ASN A 442 -12.49 -21.22 -7.59
C ASN A 442 -12.08 -22.69 -7.79
N GLY A 443 -12.82 -23.65 -7.23
CA GLY A 443 -12.44 -25.06 -7.24
C GLY A 443 -11.51 -25.47 -6.09
N GLY A 444 -11.50 -24.72 -4.99
CA GLY A 444 -10.77 -25.04 -3.77
C GLY A 444 -9.32 -24.58 -3.72
N LYS A 445 -8.85 -23.79 -4.65
CA LYS A 445 -7.46 -23.36 -4.78
C LYS A 445 -7.18 -22.12 -3.95
N LEU A 446 -6.29 -22.22 -2.95
CA LEU A 446 -5.86 -21.08 -2.14
C LEU A 446 -4.59 -20.46 -2.75
N TYR A 447 -4.71 -19.27 -3.30
CA TYR A 447 -3.60 -18.51 -3.88
C TYR A 447 -3.03 -17.50 -2.88
N GLN A 448 -1.74 -17.18 -3.04
CA GLN A 448 -1.13 -16.04 -2.38
C GLN A 448 -1.58 -14.76 -3.08
N PRO A 449 -2.15 -13.77 -2.36
CA PRO A 449 -2.52 -12.49 -2.96
C PRO A 449 -1.28 -11.64 -3.25
N TYR A 450 -1.34 -10.81 -4.31
CA TYR A 450 -0.26 -9.90 -4.68
C TYR A 450 -0.75 -8.69 -5.45
N ILE A 451 0.06 -7.61 -5.42
CA ILE A 451 -0.22 -6.33 -6.07
C ILE A 451 0.85 -5.98 -7.10
N GLY A 452 2.13 -6.23 -6.82
CA GLY A 452 3.20 -6.01 -7.82
C GLY A 452 3.21 -7.12 -8.86
N ASP A 453 2.97 -6.76 -10.12
CA ASP A 453 2.86 -7.70 -11.23
C ASP A 453 4.17 -7.83 -11.98
N LYS A 454 4.75 -6.69 -12.41
CA LYS A 454 5.98 -6.68 -13.23
C LYS A 454 6.97 -5.64 -12.75
N ILE A 455 8.24 -5.98 -12.88
CA ILE A 455 9.35 -5.04 -12.76
C ILE A 455 9.91 -4.80 -14.16
N ILE A 456 9.96 -3.54 -14.58
CA ILE A 456 10.24 -3.13 -15.95
C ILE A 456 11.46 -2.21 -15.94
N ASN A 457 12.37 -2.38 -16.90
CA ASN A 457 13.47 -1.45 -17.08
C ASN A 457 12.93 -0.08 -17.51
N SER A 458 13.23 0.96 -16.74
CA SER A 458 12.69 2.31 -16.97
C SER A 458 13.14 2.91 -18.32
N THR A 459 14.28 2.47 -18.84
CA THR A 459 14.88 3.01 -20.08
C THR A 459 14.52 2.17 -21.31
N THR A 460 14.73 0.84 -21.25
CA THR A 460 14.52 -0.05 -22.40
C THR A 460 13.08 -0.55 -22.49
N LYS A 461 12.30 -0.41 -21.41
CA LYS A 461 10.93 -0.94 -21.26
C LYS A 461 10.82 -2.47 -21.30
N ASP A 462 11.95 -3.17 -21.16
CA ASP A 462 11.98 -4.62 -21.07
C ASP A 462 11.42 -5.08 -19.71
N VAL A 463 10.62 -6.14 -19.71
CA VAL A 463 10.16 -6.80 -18.48
C VAL A 463 11.32 -7.61 -17.90
N ILE A 464 11.83 -7.17 -16.74
CA ILE A 464 12.91 -7.83 -16.00
C ILE A 464 12.37 -9.02 -15.20
N TYR A 465 11.19 -8.84 -14.60
CA TYR A 465 10.54 -9.85 -13.76
C TYR A 465 9.02 -9.73 -13.90
N GLU A 466 8.34 -10.86 -13.95
CA GLU A 466 6.89 -10.97 -13.91
C GLU A 466 6.47 -11.95 -12.82
N LYS A 467 5.61 -11.50 -11.90
CA LYS A 467 5.11 -12.33 -10.81
C LYS A 467 4.16 -13.39 -11.37
N LYS A 468 4.42 -14.64 -11.05
CA LYS A 468 3.52 -15.76 -11.34
C LYS A 468 2.59 -16.00 -10.17
N SER A 469 1.34 -16.34 -10.47
CA SER A 469 0.37 -16.76 -9.46
C SER A 469 0.89 -17.96 -8.67
N GLU A 470 0.85 -17.88 -7.35
CA GLU A 470 1.35 -18.91 -6.45
C GLU A 470 0.19 -19.66 -5.79
N LEU A 471 0.00 -20.90 -6.22
CA LEU A 471 -0.97 -21.81 -5.61
C LEU A 471 -0.35 -22.42 -4.35
N LEU A 472 -0.86 -22.05 -3.18
CA LEU A 472 -0.36 -22.55 -1.90
C LEU A 472 -0.84 -23.98 -1.63
N ARG A 473 -2.15 -24.24 -1.80
CA ARG A 473 -2.79 -25.55 -1.56
C ARG A 473 -4.21 -25.59 -2.10
N ARG A 474 -4.76 -26.79 -2.19
CA ARG A 474 -6.19 -27.01 -2.40
C ARG A 474 -6.86 -27.30 -1.06
N VAL A 475 -7.92 -26.58 -0.73
CA VAL A 475 -8.62 -26.66 0.57
C VAL A 475 -9.87 -27.53 0.50
N ILE A 476 -10.67 -27.35 -0.56
CA ILE A 476 -11.89 -28.11 -0.83
C ILE A 476 -11.87 -28.70 -2.26
N SER A 477 -12.77 -29.62 -2.55
CA SER A 477 -12.89 -30.18 -3.90
C SER A 477 -13.55 -29.21 -4.86
N GLU A 478 -13.35 -29.43 -6.15
CA GLU A 478 -14.00 -28.66 -7.22
C GLU A 478 -15.52 -28.85 -7.21
N GLU A 479 -15.98 -30.08 -6.93
CA GLU A 479 -17.39 -30.39 -6.79
C GLU A 479 -18.04 -29.61 -5.64
N THR A 480 -17.37 -29.57 -4.48
CA THR A 480 -17.84 -28.78 -3.33
C THR A 480 -17.90 -27.30 -3.69
N SER A 481 -16.86 -26.76 -4.33
CA SER A 481 -16.84 -25.37 -4.77
C SER A 481 -18.01 -25.05 -5.71
N LYS A 482 -18.37 -25.94 -6.64
CA LYS A 482 -19.53 -25.77 -7.52
C LYS A 482 -20.84 -25.72 -6.73
N LYS A 483 -21.02 -26.60 -5.74
CA LYS A 483 -22.20 -26.60 -4.85
C LYS A 483 -22.29 -25.31 -4.04
N VAL A 484 -21.14 -24.80 -3.54
CA VAL A 484 -21.06 -23.54 -2.81
C VAL A 484 -21.47 -22.36 -3.69
N ARG A 485 -20.97 -22.28 -4.92
CA ARG A 485 -21.35 -21.23 -5.89
C ARG A 485 -22.87 -21.24 -6.14
N ASP A 486 -23.46 -22.41 -6.38
CA ASP A 486 -24.90 -22.55 -6.57
C ASP A 486 -25.71 -22.10 -5.34
N ALA A 487 -25.25 -22.43 -4.12
CA ALA A 487 -25.87 -21.95 -2.91
C ALA A 487 -25.73 -20.43 -2.72
N LEU A 488 -24.57 -19.84 -3.02
CA LEU A 488 -24.32 -18.39 -2.90
C LEU A 488 -25.15 -17.57 -3.89
N GLU A 489 -25.47 -18.09 -5.09
CA GLU A 489 -26.37 -17.42 -6.01
C GLU A 489 -27.76 -17.23 -5.38
N THR A 490 -28.25 -18.26 -4.66
CA THR A 490 -29.57 -18.19 -4.01
C THR A 490 -29.63 -17.21 -2.84
N VAL A 491 -28.51 -16.88 -2.22
CA VAL A 491 -28.45 -15.80 -1.21
C VAL A 491 -28.78 -14.45 -1.84
N VAL A 492 -28.37 -14.24 -3.11
CA VAL A 492 -28.60 -12.97 -3.84
C VAL A 492 -29.96 -12.97 -4.55
N THR A 493 -30.50 -14.13 -4.94
CA THR A 493 -31.82 -14.19 -5.58
C THR A 493 -32.97 -14.29 -4.57
N ASP A 494 -32.80 -15.07 -3.51
CA ASP A 494 -33.88 -15.44 -2.58
C ASP A 494 -33.60 -15.08 -1.11
N GLY A 495 -32.33 -14.81 -0.76
CA GLY A 495 -31.84 -14.60 0.61
C GLY A 495 -31.63 -13.15 1.01
N GLY A 496 -30.83 -12.96 2.06
CA GLY A 496 -30.50 -11.64 2.63
C GLY A 496 -29.62 -10.73 1.77
N GLY A 497 -29.09 -11.24 0.64
CA GLY A 497 -28.25 -10.50 -0.30
C GLY A 497 -28.99 -9.89 -1.50
N LYS A 498 -30.31 -9.91 -1.52
CA LYS A 498 -31.14 -9.52 -2.66
C LYS A 498 -30.86 -8.13 -3.22
N ASN A 499 -30.43 -7.20 -2.38
CA ASN A 499 -30.09 -5.84 -2.82
C ASN A 499 -28.78 -5.73 -3.61
N ALA A 500 -28.01 -6.82 -3.72
CA ALA A 500 -26.88 -6.94 -4.62
C ALA A 500 -27.23 -7.56 -5.97
N TYR A 501 -28.49 -7.95 -6.20
CA TYR A 501 -28.93 -8.54 -7.46
C TYR A 501 -28.83 -7.55 -8.61
N ILE A 502 -28.26 -8.00 -9.72
CA ILE A 502 -28.18 -7.24 -10.99
C ILE A 502 -28.75 -8.12 -12.10
N ASP A 503 -29.79 -7.62 -12.78
CA ASP A 503 -30.38 -8.35 -13.89
C ASP A 503 -29.39 -8.48 -15.06
N GLY A 504 -29.33 -9.67 -15.63
CA GLY A 504 -28.36 -10.02 -16.67
C GLY A 504 -27.01 -10.51 -16.14
N TYR A 505 -26.72 -10.45 -14.84
CA TYR A 505 -25.48 -10.96 -14.27
C TYR A 505 -25.74 -11.96 -13.14
N ARG A 506 -25.10 -13.12 -13.23
CA ARG A 506 -25.20 -14.14 -12.21
C ARG A 506 -24.26 -13.82 -11.05
N ILE A 507 -24.81 -13.29 -9.96
CA ILE A 507 -24.06 -12.88 -8.79
C ILE A 507 -24.39 -13.81 -7.63
N GLY A 508 -23.37 -14.33 -6.98
CA GLY A 508 -23.45 -14.95 -5.68
C GLY A 508 -22.88 -14.05 -4.60
N GLY A 509 -23.29 -14.21 -3.36
CA GLY A 509 -22.72 -13.39 -2.30
C GLY A 509 -23.22 -13.73 -0.91
N LYS A 510 -22.74 -12.97 0.07
CA LYS A 510 -23.14 -13.09 1.47
C LYS A 510 -23.02 -11.75 2.20
N THR A 511 -24.05 -11.42 2.95
CA THR A 511 -24.09 -10.27 3.86
C THR A 511 -23.45 -10.63 5.20
N GLY A 512 -22.79 -9.65 5.82
CA GLY A 512 -22.31 -9.70 7.19
C GLY A 512 -22.89 -8.57 8.03
N THR A 513 -23.19 -8.86 9.29
CA THR A 513 -23.51 -7.88 10.32
C THR A 513 -22.88 -8.43 11.60
N ALA A 514 -21.70 -7.92 11.93
CA ALA A 514 -20.92 -8.37 13.07
C ALA A 514 -20.94 -7.30 14.17
N GLN A 515 -21.19 -7.69 15.42
CA GLN A 515 -21.05 -6.78 16.55
C GLN A 515 -19.58 -6.45 16.78
N LYS A 516 -19.28 -5.20 17.14
CA LYS A 516 -17.92 -4.80 17.53
C LYS A 516 -17.62 -5.32 18.93
N ALA A 517 -16.50 -6.00 19.08
CA ALA A 517 -15.92 -6.33 20.37
C ALA A 517 -14.86 -5.27 20.72
N VAL A 518 -14.97 -4.64 21.90
CA VAL A 518 -13.99 -3.73 22.46
C VAL A 518 -13.61 -4.23 23.85
N ASN A 519 -12.33 -4.43 24.08
CA ASN A 519 -11.80 -4.95 25.35
C ASN A 519 -12.48 -6.26 25.81
N GLY A 520 -12.78 -7.17 24.85
CA GLY A 520 -13.36 -8.48 25.12
C GLY A 520 -14.88 -8.48 25.38
N SER A 521 -15.56 -7.36 25.20
CA SER A 521 -17.01 -7.25 25.34
C SER A 521 -17.66 -6.67 24.09
N TYR A 522 -18.86 -7.17 23.73
CA TYR A 522 -19.61 -6.61 22.61
C TYR A 522 -20.20 -5.24 22.98
N VAL A 523 -20.04 -4.28 22.09
CA VAL A 523 -20.57 -2.91 22.25
C VAL A 523 -21.99 -2.87 21.70
N ASP A 524 -22.95 -2.39 22.52
CA ASP A 524 -24.32 -2.18 22.06
C ASP A 524 -24.38 -1.08 20.99
N GLY A 525 -25.01 -1.41 19.84
CA GLY A 525 -25.21 -0.47 18.73
C GLY A 525 -23.99 -0.27 17.81
N GLY A 526 -22.84 -0.90 18.09
CA GLY A 526 -21.67 -0.86 17.21
C GLY A 526 -21.61 -2.11 16.32
N TYR A 527 -21.67 -1.93 14.99
CA TYR A 527 -21.62 -3.03 14.04
C TYR A 527 -20.60 -2.78 12.93
N ILE A 528 -19.97 -3.86 12.44
CA ILE A 528 -19.31 -3.89 11.15
C ILE A 528 -20.28 -4.55 10.16
N LEU A 529 -20.73 -3.75 9.21
CA LEU A 529 -21.60 -4.19 8.12
C LEU A 529 -20.77 -4.58 6.92
N SER A 530 -21.08 -5.70 6.28
CA SER A 530 -20.28 -6.14 5.13
C SER A 530 -21.12 -6.88 4.08
N PHE A 531 -20.57 -6.92 2.87
CA PHE A 531 -21.05 -7.76 1.79
C PHE A 531 -19.86 -8.31 0.99
N VAL A 532 -19.89 -9.60 0.69
CA VAL A 532 -19.01 -10.20 -0.31
C VAL A 532 -19.83 -10.60 -1.51
N GLY A 533 -19.42 -10.15 -2.69
CA GLY A 533 -19.99 -10.49 -3.99
C GLY A 533 -19.00 -11.30 -4.82
N VAL A 534 -19.51 -12.31 -5.51
CA VAL A 534 -18.74 -13.17 -6.43
C VAL A 534 -19.40 -13.11 -7.80
N ALA A 535 -18.70 -12.74 -8.83
CA ALA A 535 -19.25 -12.57 -10.16
C ALA A 535 -18.29 -12.94 -11.30
N PRO A 536 -18.79 -13.49 -12.42
CA PRO A 536 -20.02 -14.26 -12.51
C PRO A 536 -19.93 -15.51 -11.63
N ILE A 537 -21.03 -15.89 -10.95
CA ILE A 537 -20.94 -17.00 -9.97
C ILE A 537 -20.71 -18.37 -10.60
N ASN A 538 -21.08 -18.56 -11.87
CA ASN A 538 -20.83 -19.80 -12.62
C ASN A 538 -19.37 -19.95 -13.06
N ASP A 539 -18.65 -18.84 -13.33
CA ASP A 539 -17.23 -18.78 -13.67
C ASP A 539 -16.59 -17.55 -13.03
N PRO A 540 -16.25 -17.62 -11.73
CA PRO A 540 -15.83 -16.48 -10.95
C PRO A 540 -14.59 -15.78 -11.53
N LYS A 541 -14.71 -14.47 -11.84
CA LYS A 541 -13.65 -13.58 -12.32
C LYS A 541 -13.26 -12.55 -11.27
N ILE A 542 -14.17 -12.21 -10.37
CA ILE A 542 -13.94 -11.23 -9.32
C ILE A 542 -14.66 -11.65 -8.02
N VAL A 543 -13.97 -11.48 -6.91
CA VAL A 543 -14.54 -11.47 -5.56
C VAL A 543 -14.38 -10.05 -5.03
N LEU A 544 -15.50 -9.37 -4.84
CA LEU A 544 -15.57 -8.00 -4.30
C LEU A 544 -16.06 -8.06 -2.86
N TYR A 545 -15.28 -7.52 -1.94
CA TYR A 545 -15.64 -7.35 -0.54
C TYR A 545 -15.75 -5.87 -0.20
N VAL A 546 -16.85 -5.48 0.42
CA VAL A 546 -17.09 -4.12 0.93
C VAL A 546 -17.51 -4.24 2.39
N ALA A 547 -16.91 -3.43 3.26
CA ALA A 547 -17.28 -3.39 4.67
C ALA A 547 -17.20 -1.97 5.24
N MET A 548 -18.05 -1.72 6.23
CA MET A 548 -18.27 -0.42 6.85
C MET A 548 -18.33 -0.58 8.36
N ASP A 549 -17.47 0.14 9.06
CA ASP A 549 -17.40 0.12 10.51
C ASP A 549 -18.30 1.22 11.09
N ASN A 550 -19.28 0.81 11.88
CA ASN A 550 -20.17 1.68 12.64
C ASN A 550 -20.77 2.83 11.80
N PRO A 551 -21.45 2.54 10.66
CA PRO A 551 -22.10 3.58 9.87
C PRO A 551 -23.24 4.23 10.67
N LYS A 552 -23.44 5.53 10.41
CA LYS A 552 -24.45 6.35 11.08
C LYS A 552 -25.59 6.66 10.12
N ASN A 553 -26.72 7.06 10.65
CA ASN A 553 -27.89 7.46 9.86
C ASN A 553 -28.41 6.39 8.89
N CYS A 554 -28.27 5.12 9.23
CA CYS A 554 -28.75 4.02 8.40
C CYS A 554 -29.23 2.82 9.23
N VAL A 555 -29.89 1.89 8.56
CA VAL A 555 -30.24 0.59 9.16
C VAL A 555 -28.94 -0.23 9.33
N GLN A 556 -28.64 -0.61 10.55
CA GLN A 556 -27.45 -1.41 10.90
C GLN A 556 -27.57 -2.88 10.42
N TYR A 557 -27.71 -3.03 9.09
CA TYR A 557 -27.85 -4.34 8.45
C TYR A 557 -27.13 -4.35 7.08
N GLY A 558 -26.20 -5.30 6.90
CA GLY A 558 -25.37 -5.37 5.70
C GLY A 558 -26.13 -5.51 4.38
N GLY A 559 -27.29 -6.22 4.41
CA GLY A 559 -28.12 -6.42 3.24
C GLY A 559 -28.85 -5.18 2.74
N THR A 560 -29.14 -4.20 3.60
CA THR A 560 -29.81 -2.94 3.23
C THR A 560 -28.84 -1.80 3.02
N THR A 561 -27.68 -1.82 3.66
CA THR A 561 -26.74 -0.69 3.64
C THR A 561 -25.54 -0.96 2.73
N VAL A 562 -24.89 -2.13 2.85
CA VAL A 562 -23.64 -2.39 2.09
C VAL A 562 -23.88 -3.15 0.78
N ALA A 563 -24.86 -4.06 0.73
CA ALA A 563 -25.16 -4.79 -0.50
C ALA A 563 -25.53 -3.88 -1.69
N PRO A 564 -26.30 -2.77 -1.51
CA PRO A 564 -26.53 -1.79 -2.59
C PRO A 564 -25.26 -1.09 -3.09
N ILE A 565 -24.29 -0.83 -2.19
CA ILE A 565 -22.99 -0.22 -2.57
C ILE A 565 -22.22 -1.19 -3.46
N ALA A 566 -22.08 -2.44 -3.02
CA ALA A 566 -21.42 -3.49 -3.81
C ALA A 566 -22.14 -3.74 -5.15
N ARG A 567 -23.47 -3.64 -5.18
CA ARG A 567 -24.24 -3.71 -6.43
C ARG A 567 -23.85 -2.60 -7.41
N LYS A 568 -23.78 -1.36 -6.94
CA LYS A 568 -23.35 -0.22 -7.79
C LYS A 568 -21.95 -0.43 -8.35
N MET A 569 -21.00 -0.86 -7.50
CA MET A 569 -19.66 -1.21 -7.95
C MET A 569 -19.69 -2.30 -9.03
N LEU A 570 -20.36 -3.42 -8.77
CA LEU A 570 -20.41 -4.54 -9.72
C LEU A 570 -21.15 -4.20 -11.02
N MET A 571 -22.13 -3.30 -11.00
CA MET A 571 -22.84 -2.83 -12.20
C MET A 571 -21.91 -2.16 -13.22
N ASP A 572 -20.90 -1.45 -12.73
CA ASP A 572 -19.91 -0.77 -13.58
C ASP A 572 -18.69 -1.67 -13.83
N ILE A 573 -18.24 -2.45 -12.84
CA ILE A 573 -17.06 -3.35 -12.96
C ILE A 573 -17.30 -4.47 -13.95
N LEU A 574 -18.48 -5.13 -13.96
CA LEU A 574 -18.66 -6.31 -14.82
C LEU A 574 -18.60 -5.97 -16.31
N PRO A 575 -19.22 -4.88 -16.79
CA PRO A 575 -19.04 -4.43 -18.17
C PRO A 575 -17.59 -4.03 -18.50
N SER A 576 -16.88 -3.33 -17.60
CA SER A 576 -15.47 -2.94 -17.83
C SER A 576 -14.54 -4.15 -17.94
N MET A 577 -14.85 -5.24 -17.24
CA MET A 577 -14.16 -6.52 -17.41
C MET A 577 -14.56 -7.28 -18.68
N GLY A 578 -15.41 -6.74 -19.53
CA GLY A 578 -15.93 -7.41 -20.73
C GLY A 578 -16.88 -8.59 -20.45
N ILE A 579 -17.48 -8.64 -19.26
CA ILE A 579 -18.41 -9.71 -18.89
C ILE A 579 -19.79 -9.40 -19.49
N GLU A 580 -20.25 -10.25 -20.38
CA GLU A 580 -21.51 -10.08 -21.07
C GLU A 580 -22.71 -10.46 -20.19
N LYS A 581 -23.86 -9.79 -20.43
CA LYS A 581 -25.11 -10.11 -19.79
C LYS A 581 -25.67 -11.44 -20.31
N VAL A 582 -26.19 -12.26 -19.39
CA VAL A 582 -26.83 -13.54 -19.73
C VAL A 582 -28.33 -13.43 -19.63
N THR A 583 -29.04 -14.13 -20.53
CA THR A 583 -30.50 -14.17 -20.55
C THR A 583 -31.11 -15.27 -19.65
N SER A 584 -30.33 -16.36 -19.45
CA SER A 584 -30.74 -17.47 -18.59
C SER A 584 -30.08 -17.40 -17.24
N MET A 585 -30.83 -16.94 -16.22
CA MET A 585 -30.35 -16.81 -14.86
C MET A 585 -31.50 -17.00 -13.85
N ARG A 586 -31.17 -17.27 -12.60
CA ARG A 586 -32.16 -17.24 -11.51
C ARG A 586 -32.68 -15.81 -11.33
N ARG A 587 -33.97 -15.62 -11.31
CA ARG A 587 -34.59 -14.32 -11.07
C ARG A 587 -34.75 -14.06 -9.59
N LYS A 588 -34.58 -12.80 -9.22
CA LYS A 588 -34.81 -12.33 -7.85
C LYS A 588 -36.26 -12.49 -7.44
N THR A 589 -36.49 -12.97 -6.22
CA THR A 589 -37.82 -12.93 -5.56
C THR A 589 -37.90 -11.57 -4.83
N TYR A 590 -38.82 -10.69 -5.30
CA TYR A 590 -39.03 -9.39 -4.69
C TYR A 590 -39.90 -9.45 -3.45
N GLY A 591 -39.47 -8.84 -2.36
CA GLY A 591 -40.22 -8.60 -1.13
C GLY A 591 -40.56 -7.11 -0.95
N PRO A 592 -41.33 -6.76 0.07
CA PRO A 592 -41.77 -5.37 0.31
C PRO A 592 -40.65 -4.36 0.54
N THR A 593 -39.47 -4.81 1.00
CA THR A 593 -38.30 -3.99 1.34
C THR A 593 -37.18 -4.10 0.29
N ASP A 594 -37.38 -4.88 -0.77
CA ASP A 594 -36.35 -5.10 -1.76
C ASP A 594 -36.30 -3.95 -2.79
N VAL A 595 -35.10 -3.59 -3.24
CA VAL A 595 -34.94 -2.66 -4.33
C VAL A 595 -35.31 -3.35 -5.63
N LYS A 596 -36.39 -2.92 -6.26
CA LYS A 596 -36.84 -3.42 -7.56
C LYS A 596 -36.13 -2.70 -8.70
N SER A 597 -35.47 -3.44 -9.57
CA SER A 597 -34.92 -2.91 -10.82
C SER A 597 -35.94 -2.93 -11.93
N VAL A 598 -36.08 -1.83 -12.64
CA VAL A 598 -36.97 -1.64 -13.77
C VAL A 598 -36.15 -1.40 -15.03
N LYS A 599 -36.41 -2.16 -16.09
CA LYS A 599 -35.74 -1.95 -17.37
C LYS A 599 -36.34 -0.72 -18.05
N VAL A 600 -35.51 0.19 -18.49
CA VAL A 600 -35.90 1.39 -19.22
C VAL A 600 -36.33 0.98 -20.63
N GLU A 601 -37.60 1.24 -20.95
CA GLU A 601 -38.17 0.96 -22.26
C GLU A 601 -37.72 2.02 -23.29
N ASN A 602 -37.91 1.71 -24.57
CA ASN A 602 -37.72 2.69 -25.63
C ASN A 602 -38.90 3.67 -25.72
N TYR A 603 -38.66 4.92 -25.37
CA TYR A 603 -39.64 6.01 -25.48
C TYR A 603 -39.36 6.90 -26.70
N ILE A 604 -38.22 6.80 -27.37
CA ILE A 604 -37.86 7.62 -28.53
C ILE A 604 -38.85 7.37 -29.67
N GLY A 605 -39.36 8.44 -30.26
CA GLY A 605 -40.40 8.43 -31.30
C GLY A 605 -41.83 8.29 -30.80
N LYS A 606 -42.03 8.19 -29.46
CA LYS A 606 -43.38 8.18 -28.86
C LYS A 606 -43.86 9.60 -28.55
N SER A 607 -45.17 9.80 -28.59
CA SER A 607 -45.76 11.04 -28.08
C SER A 607 -45.73 11.07 -26.55
N LYS A 608 -45.61 12.23 -25.98
CA LYS A 608 -45.63 12.46 -24.53
C LYS A 608 -46.84 11.80 -23.83
N LYS A 609 -47.96 11.65 -24.51
CA LYS A 609 -49.18 10.99 -23.97
C LYS A 609 -49.08 9.47 -23.91
N GLU A 610 -48.20 8.89 -24.69
CA GLU A 610 -48.00 7.42 -24.78
C GLU A 610 -46.95 6.92 -23.76
N ILE A 611 -46.30 7.84 -23.06
CA ILE A 611 -45.29 7.49 -22.06
C ILE A 611 -45.97 7.19 -20.73
N SER A 612 -45.95 5.95 -20.35
CA SER A 612 -46.47 5.48 -19.07
C SER A 612 -45.70 4.28 -18.57
N ASN A 613 -45.21 4.35 -17.35
CA ASN A 613 -44.67 3.24 -16.60
C ASN A 613 -44.95 3.50 -15.12
N PRO A 614 -45.76 2.66 -14.44
CA PRO A 614 -46.15 2.90 -13.05
C PRO A 614 -44.98 2.80 -12.05
N GLU A 615 -43.85 2.23 -12.47
CA GLU A 615 -42.67 2.02 -11.64
C GLU A 615 -41.59 3.10 -11.83
N LEU A 616 -41.81 4.05 -12.77
CA LEU A 616 -40.85 5.11 -13.12
C LEU A 616 -41.51 6.49 -13.04
N LYS A 617 -40.70 7.51 -12.78
CA LYS A 617 -41.09 8.91 -12.86
C LYS A 617 -40.54 9.48 -14.17
N PHE A 618 -41.25 10.44 -14.75
CA PHE A 618 -40.83 11.09 -15.99
C PHE A 618 -40.66 12.59 -15.78
N LYS A 619 -39.54 13.12 -16.24
CA LYS A 619 -39.25 14.55 -16.30
C LYS A 619 -39.06 14.93 -17.75
N TYR A 620 -39.90 15.82 -18.24
CA TYR A 620 -39.87 16.30 -19.62
C TYR A 620 -39.02 17.57 -19.74
N VAL A 621 -38.21 17.64 -20.79
CA VAL A 621 -37.35 18.79 -21.14
C VAL A 621 -37.57 19.10 -22.62
N GLY A 622 -37.93 20.34 -22.95
CA GLY A 622 -38.33 20.79 -24.30
C GLY A 622 -39.84 21.01 -24.44
N ASP A 623 -40.25 21.71 -25.50
CA ASP A 623 -41.63 22.14 -25.73
C ASP A 623 -42.39 21.32 -26.80
N GLY A 624 -41.74 20.30 -27.38
CA GLY A 624 -42.31 19.39 -28.36
C GLY A 624 -43.26 18.34 -27.76
N ASP A 625 -43.87 17.52 -28.63
CA ASP A 625 -44.75 16.42 -28.22
C ASP A 625 -44.11 15.04 -28.50
N GLU A 626 -43.10 14.97 -29.35
CA GLU A 626 -42.39 13.74 -29.70
C GLU A 626 -41.07 13.61 -28.94
N VAL A 627 -40.77 12.41 -28.47
CA VAL A 627 -39.51 12.10 -27.77
C VAL A 627 -38.38 11.95 -28.76
N ILE A 628 -37.40 12.85 -28.67
CA ILE A 628 -36.18 12.82 -29.50
C ILE A 628 -35.00 12.11 -28.83
N ASP A 629 -34.98 12.13 -27.48
CA ASP A 629 -33.93 11.42 -26.69
C ASP A 629 -34.41 11.10 -25.28
N GLN A 630 -33.76 10.18 -24.60
CA GLN A 630 -34.07 9.77 -23.23
C GLN A 630 -32.81 9.42 -22.41
N LEU A 631 -32.87 9.74 -21.12
CA LEU A 631 -31.81 9.37 -20.17
C LEU A 631 -32.45 8.81 -18.89
N PRO A 632 -32.07 7.62 -18.39
CA PRO A 632 -31.10 6.63 -18.93
C PRO A 632 -31.52 6.06 -20.28
N ARG A 633 -30.54 5.42 -20.95
CA ARG A 633 -30.74 4.87 -22.31
C ARG A 633 -31.67 3.66 -22.33
N VAL A 634 -32.20 3.38 -23.49
CA VAL A 634 -33.01 2.17 -23.75
C VAL A 634 -32.28 0.91 -23.32
N GLY A 635 -32.95 0.08 -22.52
CA GLY A 635 -32.41 -1.21 -22.06
C GLY A 635 -31.59 -1.13 -20.77
N GLU A 636 -31.24 0.06 -20.27
CA GLU A 636 -30.61 0.22 -18.96
C GLU A 636 -31.57 -0.16 -17.82
N TYR A 637 -31.03 -0.57 -16.70
CA TYR A 637 -31.81 -0.92 -15.51
C TYR A 637 -31.63 0.17 -14.44
N VAL A 638 -32.77 0.66 -13.94
CA VAL A 638 -32.85 1.67 -12.89
C VAL A 638 -33.65 1.17 -11.70
N GLU A 639 -33.52 1.77 -10.56
CA GLU A 639 -34.37 1.45 -9.40
C GLU A 639 -35.81 1.91 -9.63
N ALA A 640 -36.79 1.15 -9.14
CA ALA A 640 -38.19 1.58 -9.17
C ALA A 640 -38.34 2.92 -8.46
N GLY A 641 -39.09 3.84 -9.09
CA GLY A 641 -39.24 5.23 -8.65
C GLY A 641 -38.19 6.19 -9.17
N SER A 642 -37.16 5.69 -9.94
CA SER A 642 -36.18 6.56 -10.62
C SER A 642 -36.85 7.48 -11.63
N THR A 643 -36.23 8.62 -11.86
CA THR A 643 -36.73 9.63 -12.83
C THR A 643 -36.02 9.42 -14.18
N ILE A 644 -36.81 9.20 -15.22
CA ILE A 644 -36.35 9.18 -16.60
C ILE A 644 -36.50 10.59 -17.16
N VAL A 645 -35.45 11.18 -17.67
CA VAL A 645 -35.46 12.45 -18.37
C VAL A 645 -35.81 12.19 -19.83
N ILE A 646 -36.89 12.79 -20.31
CA ILE A 646 -37.40 12.69 -21.67
C ILE A 646 -37.17 14.03 -22.36
N MET A 647 -36.42 14.02 -23.43
CA MET A 647 -36.23 15.20 -24.30
C MET A 647 -37.27 15.22 -25.39
N LEU A 648 -38.02 16.33 -25.46
CA LEU A 648 -39.09 16.55 -26.45
C LEU A 648 -38.58 17.50 -27.54
N GLY A 649 -38.88 17.18 -28.80
CA GLY A 649 -38.54 17.98 -29.97
C GLY A 649 -39.72 18.19 -30.91
#